data_0a36bddcd0115984ae29a6c5d6621482
#
_entry.id   0a36bddcd0115984ae29a6c5d6621482
#
_cell.length_a   1.000
_cell.length_b   1.000
_cell.length_c   1.000
_cell.angle_alpha   90.00
_cell.angle_beta   90.00
_cell.angle_gamma   90.00
#
_symmetry.space_group_name_H-M   'P 1'
#
loop_
_entity.id
_entity.type
_entity.pdbx_description
1 polymer ?
#
loop_
_entity_poly.entity_id
_entity_poly.type
_entity_poly.pdbx_seq_one_letter_code
_entity_poly.pdbx_strand_id
1 'polypeptide(L)'
;MPRVLVANRGEIAIRVFRAAVELGWNTVALFTENDSSHATYADERIQLDGPLDYMNVQKIVECAINSKATHLHPGYGYLSESPELASACFSDNIVFIGPSPETLRIASDKMRSRELAISLNVPVAAGKRVNSAEDVIELARGVQFPVMIKALDGGGGRGIRICESENEVGEAFKRCLGESPSRQLFAEKALKGPGWKHVEIQIVGDGHEVVHLWERECSVQRRFQKIVETAPSSLPRSSVQPLIDSAMKMAAALQYRSLGTFEFMVNATTENWVFLEINPRVQVEHTVTEEITNTDLVQAQLKLSLPSNTLSSLSLSSKQMLPTGYAVQLRLTAEDPAKAFQLSPGAIRPEDIAWPAGRGIRIDTWLSSLEGQLFTVGTDFDSLLAKVIVHGASFEEATQKAKRALKELRLNANVQTNAAVLHGLLEHPDWSSGGIDTLWLERNLDSVLGLGKPATSNFQTGVASAVPTSTTSSASSYVTLQPGTIFHLNLFSNEKPSDTSTSHTMTLSSIALNTFPERLSGTLQTSFSGLGVVNFDLSQSTSSASTAALELADPNNPSHVGSPLTGKVVELHSALSGSDGGGRIRKGETIAVLSVMKMESVVSAPRDGWVARVPKGVKVGVVVGEGTLLAVFEDRSRL
;
A
#
# COMPACT_ATOMS: atom_id res chain seq x y z
N MET A 1 27.36 7.85 -21.93
CA MET A 1 26.67 6.70 -21.28
C MET A 1 25.43 7.29 -20.60
N PRO A 2 24.26 6.73 -20.78
CA PRO A 2 23.05 7.23 -20.09
C PRO A 2 23.18 7.18 -18.58
N ARG A 3 22.55 8.16 -17.91
CA ARG A 3 22.48 8.26 -16.47
C ARG A 3 21.02 8.50 -16.07
N VAL A 4 20.45 7.55 -15.33
CA VAL A 4 19.03 7.59 -14.97
C VAL A 4 18.84 7.94 -13.50
N LEU A 5 18.08 9.00 -13.24
CA LEU A 5 17.54 9.29 -11.93
C LEU A 5 16.19 8.58 -11.78
N VAL A 6 16.02 7.84 -10.70
CA VAL A 6 14.75 7.17 -10.37
C VAL A 6 13.98 8.00 -9.36
N ALA A 7 12.92 8.67 -9.81
CA ALA A 7 12.04 9.48 -8.98
C ALA A 7 11.00 8.61 -8.27
N ASN A 8 11.47 7.60 -7.57
CA ASN A 8 10.66 6.63 -6.84
C ASN A 8 11.47 5.95 -5.75
N ARG A 9 10.84 5.03 -4.99
CA ARG A 9 11.40 4.35 -3.84
C ARG A 9 11.11 2.84 -3.83
N GLY A 10 11.60 2.18 -2.81
CA GLY A 10 11.22 0.79 -2.51
C GLY A 10 11.58 -0.20 -3.61
N GLU A 11 10.73 -1.20 -3.78
CA GLU A 11 11.01 -2.32 -4.67
C GLU A 11 11.11 -1.91 -6.15
N ILE A 12 10.29 -0.92 -6.59
CA ILE A 12 10.30 -0.48 -7.99
C ILE A 12 11.57 0.32 -8.31
N ALA A 13 12.09 1.12 -7.38
CA ALA A 13 13.36 1.79 -7.56
C ALA A 13 14.49 0.76 -7.74
N ILE A 14 14.56 -0.25 -6.87
CA ILE A 14 15.52 -1.35 -6.99
C ILE A 14 15.37 -2.07 -8.34
N ARG A 15 14.13 -2.32 -8.77
CA ARG A 15 13.84 -2.97 -10.05
C ARG A 15 14.39 -2.17 -11.24
N VAL A 16 14.22 -0.84 -11.21
CA VAL A 16 14.74 0.04 -12.26
C VAL A 16 16.27 0.11 -12.20
N PHE A 17 16.87 0.22 -11.01
CA PHE A 17 18.35 0.21 -10.88
C PHE A 17 18.95 -1.07 -11.44
N ARG A 18 18.41 -2.24 -11.13
CA ARG A 18 18.88 -3.52 -11.67
C ARG A 18 18.84 -3.53 -13.19
N ALA A 19 17.72 -3.13 -13.79
CA ALA A 19 17.57 -3.05 -15.25
C ALA A 19 18.56 -2.06 -15.88
N ALA A 20 18.78 -0.90 -15.25
CA ALA A 20 19.70 0.12 -15.74
C ALA A 20 21.16 -0.36 -15.65
N VAL A 21 21.57 -0.95 -14.54
CA VAL A 21 22.92 -1.50 -14.34
C VAL A 21 23.22 -2.62 -15.33
N GLU A 22 22.26 -3.53 -15.59
CA GLU A 22 22.39 -4.59 -16.59
C GLU A 22 22.55 -4.04 -18.03
N LEU A 23 22.05 -2.83 -18.29
CA LEU A 23 22.27 -2.10 -19.54
C LEU A 23 23.55 -1.25 -19.54
N GLY A 24 24.31 -1.26 -18.47
CA GLY A 24 25.52 -0.47 -18.31
C GLY A 24 25.25 1.03 -18.08
N TRP A 25 24.06 1.42 -17.60
CA TRP A 25 23.72 2.81 -17.29
C TRP A 25 24.15 3.17 -15.87
N ASN A 26 24.50 4.44 -15.66
CA ASN A 26 24.68 4.98 -14.31
C ASN A 26 23.33 5.27 -13.68
N THR A 27 23.25 5.14 -12.36
CA THR A 27 22.01 5.22 -11.59
C THR A 27 22.09 6.26 -10.47
N VAL A 28 21.00 7.00 -10.26
CA VAL A 28 20.85 7.97 -9.17
C VAL A 28 19.56 7.67 -8.41
N ALA A 29 19.68 7.45 -7.10
CA ALA A 29 18.54 7.25 -6.22
C ALA A 29 18.15 8.53 -5.50
N LEU A 30 16.84 8.71 -5.30
CA LEU A 30 16.29 9.64 -4.32
C LEU A 30 15.84 8.86 -3.09
N PHE A 31 16.07 9.38 -1.90
CA PHE A 31 15.67 8.72 -0.65
C PHE A 31 15.35 9.74 0.44
N THR A 32 14.62 9.31 1.48
CA THR A 32 14.38 10.09 2.70
C THR A 32 15.09 9.44 3.89
N GLU A 33 15.25 10.16 4.97
CA GLU A 33 15.97 9.70 6.17
C GLU A 33 15.48 8.32 6.66
N ASN A 34 14.17 8.12 6.70
CA ASN A 34 13.54 6.88 7.20
C ASN A 34 13.31 5.82 6.11
N ASP A 35 13.66 6.09 4.85
CA ASP A 35 13.47 5.19 3.72
C ASP A 35 14.64 5.26 2.74
N SER A 36 15.74 4.59 3.11
CA SER A 36 17.01 4.66 2.38
C SER A 36 17.49 3.32 1.82
N SER A 37 16.82 2.21 2.12
CA SER A 37 17.28 0.85 1.76
C SER A 37 17.51 0.66 0.26
N HIS A 38 16.59 1.16 -0.56
CA HIS A 38 16.66 1.08 -2.02
C HIS A 38 17.82 1.91 -2.61
N ALA A 39 18.24 2.98 -1.93
CA ALA A 39 19.31 3.85 -2.40
C ALA A 39 20.69 3.17 -2.43
N THR A 40 20.84 2.07 -1.70
CA THR A 40 22.09 1.27 -1.70
C THR A 40 22.34 0.53 -3.02
N TYR A 41 21.33 0.42 -3.86
CA TYR A 41 21.39 -0.23 -5.18
C TYR A 41 21.78 0.72 -6.32
N ALA A 42 21.93 2.02 -6.04
CA ALA A 42 22.32 3.02 -7.03
C ALA A 42 23.78 3.46 -6.87
N ASP A 43 24.39 3.95 -7.96
CA ASP A 43 25.77 4.47 -7.95
C ASP A 43 25.87 5.79 -7.18
N GLU A 44 24.85 6.63 -7.26
CA GLU A 44 24.73 7.91 -6.54
C GLU A 44 23.37 8.01 -5.84
N ARG A 45 23.32 8.73 -4.73
CA ARG A 45 22.12 8.91 -3.92
C ARG A 45 21.98 10.34 -3.45
N ILE A 46 20.75 10.86 -3.52
CA ILE A 46 20.38 12.21 -3.12
C ILE A 46 19.29 12.12 -2.06
N GLN A 47 19.54 12.73 -0.91
CA GLN A 47 18.56 12.79 0.17
C GLN A 47 17.55 13.91 -0.09
N LEU A 48 16.28 13.58 0.03
CA LEU A 48 15.15 14.52 0.05
C LEU A 48 14.87 14.98 1.48
N ASP A 49 14.28 16.17 1.64
CA ASP A 49 13.96 16.73 2.94
C ASP A 49 12.81 15.98 3.63
N GLY A 50 11.91 15.34 2.83
CA GLY A 50 10.81 14.54 3.33
C GLY A 50 10.01 13.82 2.25
N PRO A 51 9.01 12.99 2.65
CA PRO A 51 8.21 12.19 1.72
C PRO A 51 7.43 13.01 0.68
N LEU A 52 7.04 14.26 1.01
CA LEU A 52 6.30 15.13 0.10
C LEU A 52 7.13 15.62 -1.09
N ASP A 53 8.45 15.59 -0.98
CA ASP A 53 9.34 16.00 -2.07
C ASP A 53 9.24 15.07 -3.30
N TYR A 54 8.82 13.82 -3.10
CA TYR A 54 8.51 12.92 -4.22
C TYR A 54 7.34 13.43 -5.10
N MET A 55 6.53 14.37 -4.59
CA MET A 55 5.43 15.01 -5.31
C MET A 55 5.79 16.42 -5.82
N ASN A 56 7.01 16.88 -5.57
CA ASN A 56 7.47 18.22 -5.97
C ASN A 56 8.23 18.16 -7.29
N VAL A 57 7.58 18.57 -8.38
CA VAL A 57 8.14 18.55 -9.74
C VAL A 57 9.46 19.32 -9.82
N GLN A 58 9.53 20.53 -9.23
CA GLN A 58 10.73 21.37 -9.27
C GLN A 58 11.90 20.69 -8.55
N LYS A 59 11.68 20.18 -7.33
CA LYS A 59 12.69 19.49 -6.55
C LYS A 59 13.25 18.27 -7.28
N ILE A 60 12.38 17.46 -7.91
CA ILE A 60 12.79 16.28 -8.67
C ILE A 60 13.65 16.66 -9.87
N VAL A 61 13.26 17.69 -10.63
CA VAL A 61 14.02 18.18 -11.79
C VAL A 61 15.36 18.79 -11.38
N GLU A 62 15.40 19.57 -10.29
CA GLU A 62 16.65 20.09 -9.70
C GLU A 62 17.61 18.96 -9.30
N CYS A 63 17.11 17.89 -8.67
CA CYS A 63 17.93 16.72 -8.37
C CYS A 63 18.49 16.07 -9.64
N ALA A 64 17.69 15.98 -10.70
CA ALA A 64 18.13 15.41 -11.98
C ALA A 64 19.20 16.28 -12.66
N ILE A 65 19.05 17.61 -12.66
CA ILE A 65 20.04 18.56 -13.20
C ILE A 65 21.35 18.46 -12.40
N ASN A 66 21.27 18.55 -11.08
CA ASN A 66 22.43 18.55 -10.20
C ASN A 66 23.25 17.27 -10.29
N SER A 67 22.58 16.12 -10.43
CA SER A 67 23.23 14.82 -10.64
C SER A 67 23.66 14.57 -12.08
N LYS A 68 23.41 15.50 -13.00
CA LYS A 68 23.68 15.35 -14.45
C LYS A 68 22.97 14.13 -15.04
N ALA A 69 21.76 13.82 -14.55
CA ALA A 69 20.95 12.75 -15.09
C ALA A 69 20.50 13.12 -16.52
N THR A 70 20.67 12.19 -17.45
CA THR A 70 20.20 12.34 -18.84
C THR A 70 18.79 11.80 -19.01
N HIS A 71 18.36 10.93 -18.10
CA HIS A 71 17.06 10.27 -18.09
C HIS A 71 16.44 10.33 -16.71
N LEU A 72 15.12 10.39 -16.66
CA LEU A 72 14.34 10.32 -15.42
C LEU A 72 13.30 9.20 -15.55
N HIS A 73 13.34 8.24 -14.62
CA HIS A 73 12.35 7.18 -14.52
C HIS A 73 11.41 7.44 -13.34
N PRO A 74 10.10 7.63 -13.58
CA PRO A 74 9.17 8.01 -12.52
C PRO A 74 8.66 6.80 -11.70
N GLY A 75 8.89 5.57 -12.15
CA GLY A 75 8.31 4.37 -11.54
C GLY A 75 6.79 4.32 -11.66
N TYR A 76 6.11 4.02 -10.56
CA TYR A 76 4.65 4.10 -10.44
C TYR A 76 4.23 4.92 -9.20
N GLY A 77 2.99 5.42 -9.15
CA GLY A 77 2.56 6.37 -8.12
C GLY A 77 3.26 7.72 -8.25
N TYR A 78 3.24 8.54 -7.20
CA TYR A 78 3.85 9.87 -7.18
C TYR A 78 3.57 10.68 -8.47
N LEU A 79 4.63 11.09 -9.15
CA LEU A 79 4.58 11.90 -10.37
C LEU A 79 4.65 11.06 -11.67
N SER A 80 4.47 9.73 -11.59
CA SER A 80 4.60 8.86 -12.77
C SER A 80 3.58 9.15 -13.89
N GLU A 81 2.48 9.78 -13.55
CA GLU A 81 1.41 10.16 -14.47
C GLU A 81 1.32 11.69 -14.67
N SER A 82 2.33 12.45 -14.21
CA SER A 82 2.33 13.93 -14.29
C SER A 82 2.80 14.43 -15.65
N PRO A 83 1.93 15.10 -16.42
CA PRO A 83 2.34 15.81 -17.64
C PRO A 83 3.29 16.97 -17.35
N GLU A 84 3.18 17.59 -16.16
CA GLU A 84 4.02 18.68 -15.71
C GLU A 84 5.46 18.23 -15.52
N LEU A 85 5.70 17.06 -14.86
CA LEU A 85 7.04 16.50 -14.71
C LEU A 85 7.65 16.17 -16.08
N ALA A 86 6.88 15.51 -16.95
CA ALA A 86 7.35 15.17 -18.30
C ALA A 86 7.69 16.42 -19.12
N SER A 87 6.90 17.49 -19.01
CA SER A 87 7.15 18.77 -19.68
C SER A 87 8.37 19.48 -19.12
N ALA A 88 8.55 19.49 -17.79
CA ALA A 88 9.73 20.08 -17.14
C ALA A 88 11.01 19.34 -17.53
N CYS A 89 11.01 18.00 -17.52
CA CYS A 89 12.14 17.21 -18.02
C CYS A 89 12.50 17.59 -19.47
N PHE A 90 11.51 17.69 -20.35
CA PHE A 90 11.74 18.06 -21.75
C PHE A 90 12.38 19.44 -21.88
N SER A 91 11.94 20.43 -21.08
CA SER A 91 12.49 21.80 -21.09
C SER A 91 13.97 21.85 -20.67
N ASP A 92 14.39 20.94 -19.79
CA ASP A 92 15.76 20.84 -19.27
C ASP A 92 16.61 19.77 -20.00
N ASN A 93 16.17 19.30 -21.18
CA ASN A 93 16.83 18.27 -21.98
C ASN A 93 17.06 16.95 -21.23
N ILE A 94 16.18 16.60 -20.31
CA ILE A 94 16.14 15.32 -19.62
C ILE A 94 15.08 14.44 -20.29
N VAL A 95 15.45 13.22 -20.65
CA VAL A 95 14.49 12.26 -21.24
C VAL A 95 13.61 11.68 -20.14
N PHE A 96 12.33 12.02 -20.17
CA PHE A 96 11.32 11.36 -19.32
C PHE A 96 11.04 9.96 -19.85
N ILE A 97 11.24 8.92 -19.02
CA ILE A 97 10.99 7.52 -19.40
C ILE A 97 9.50 7.22 -19.17
N GLY A 98 8.73 7.46 -20.21
CA GLY A 98 7.27 7.35 -20.22
C GLY A 98 6.69 7.87 -21.53
N PRO A 99 5.36 8.00 -21.61
CA PRO A 99 4.68 8.63 -22.74
C PRO A 99 4.98 10.13 -22.83
N SER A 100 4.59 10.73 -23.96
CA SER A 100 4.71 12.18 -24.15
C SER A 100 3.82 12.96 -23.17
N PRO A 101 4.13 14.23 -22.86
CA PRO A 101 3.26 15.07 -22.03
C PRO A 101 1.81 15.13 -22.52
N GLU A 102 1.60 15.14 -23.84
CA GLU A 102 0.25 15.14 -24.41
C GLU A 102 -0.48 13.81 -24.20
N THR A 103 0.19 12.70 -24.41
CA THR A 103 -0.36 11.36 -24.13
C THR A 103 -0.69 11.23 -22.64
N LEU A 104 0.19 11.73 -21.75
CA LEU A 104 -0.08 11.76 -20.29
C LEU A 104 -1.32 12.58 -19.96
N ARG A 105 -1.51 13.78 -20.55
CA ARG A 105 -2.71 14.62 -20.32
C ARG A 105 -4.01 13.91 -20.69
N ILE A 106 -3.98 13.04 -21.71
CA ILE A 106 -5.15 12.27 -22.12
C ILE A 106 -5.31 11.02 -21.25
N ALA A 107 -4.25 10.26 -21.07
CA ALA A 107 -4.29 8.96 -20.42
C ALA A 107 -4.54 9.05 -18.90
N SER A 108 -3.96 10.06 -18.22
CA SER A 108 -4.13 10.25 -16.78
C SER A 108 -5.46 10.94 -16.41
N ASP A 109 -6.10 11.62 -17.35
CA ASP A 109 -7.42 12.22 -17.14
C ASP A 109 -8.52 11.20 -17.45
N LYS A 110 -9.27 10.79 -16.42
CA LYS A 110 -10.34 9.80 -16.53
C LYS A 110 -11.43 10.22 -17.52
N MET A 111 -11.68 11.52 -17.68
CA MET A 111 -12.69 11.98 -18.63
C MET A 111 -12.16 11.95 -20.06
N ARG A 112 -10.94 12.44 -20.28
CA ARG A 112 -10.32 12.46 -21.62
C ARG A 112 -10.07 11.04 -22.14
N SER A 113 -9.58 10.14 -21.29
CA SER A 113 -9.39 8.73 -21.67
C SER A 113 -10.71 8.05 -22.03
N ARG A 114 -11.79 8.40 -21.30
CA ARG A 114 -13.14 7.93 -21.59
C ARG A 114 -13.70 8.53 -22.90
N GLU A 115 -13.49 9.83 -23.15
CA GLU A 115 -13.86 10.50 -24.40
C GLU A 115 -13.14 9.86 -25.60
N LEU A 116 -11.86 9.55 -25.45
CA LEU A 116 -11.09 8.78 -26.44
C LEU A 116 -11.74 7.42 -26.70
N ALA A 117 -12.06 6.66 -25.64
CA ALA A 117 -12.71 5.36 -25.78
C ALA A 117 -14.03 5.45 -26.54
N ILE A 118 -14.89 6.40 -26.19
CA ILE A 118 -16.18 6.66 -26.88
C ILE A 118 -15.96 7.00 -28.35
N SER A 119 -15.01 7.90 -28.67
CA SER A 119 -14.71 8.30 -30.05
C SER A 119 -14.24 7.14 -30.91
N LEU A 120 -13.65 6.14 -30.28
CA LEU A 120 -13.18 4.91 -30.93
C LEU A 120 -14.18 3.76 -30.85
N ASN A 121 -15.42 4.00 -30.42
CA ASN A 121 -16.45 2.96 -30.20
C ASN A 121 -16.00 1.84 -29.23
N VAL A 122 -15.22 2.18 -28.22
CA VAL A 122 -14.86 1.28 -27.11
C VAL A 122 -15.92 1.43 -26.01
N PRO A 123 -16.56 0.34 -25.55
CA PRO A 123 -17.59 0.41 -24.53
C PRO A 123 -17.06 1.00 -23.20
N VAL A 124 -17.86 1.88 -22.59
CA VAL A 124 -17.60 2.49 -21.29
C VAL A 124 -18.86 2.41 -20.42
N ALA A 125 -18.72 2.35 -19.10
CA ALA A 125 -19.87 2.40 -18.21
C ALA A 125 -20.63 3.73 -18.38
N ALA A 126 -21.97 3.75 -18.38
CA ALA A 126 -22.73 4.99 -18.50
C ALA A 126 -22.47 5.90 -17.31
N GLY A 127 -22.02 7.14 -17.55
CA GLY A 127 -21.62 8.07 -16.50
C GLY A 127 -21.40 9.51 -16.99
N LYS A 128 -21.37 10.45 -16.05
CA LYS A 128 -21.16 11.89 -16.32
C LYS A 128 -20.39 12.57 -15.17
N ARG A 129 -19.80 13.73 -15.43
CA ARG A 129 -19.34 14.66 -14.36
C ARG A 129 -20.54 15.08 -13.52
N VAL A 130 -20.34 15.22 -12.22
CA VAL A 130 -21.37 15.60 -11.27
C VAL A 130 -20.85 16.70 -10.35
N ASN A 131 -21.69 17.72 -10.14
CA ASN A 131 -21.37 18.86 -9.30
C ASN A 131 -22.22 18.89 -8.01
N SER A 132 -23.25 18.05 -7.97
CA SER A 132 -24.17 17.94 -6.83
C SER A 132 -24.65 16.50 -6.64
N ALA A 133 -25.24 16.24 -5.48
CA ALA A 133 -25.88 14.95 -5.20
C ALA A 133 -27.10 14.71 -6.14
N GLU A 134 -27.79 15.78 -6.52
CA GLU A 134 -28.93 15.78 -7.45
C GLU A 134 -28.51 15.28 -8.82
N ASP A 135 -27.32 15.70 -9.32
CA ASP A 135 -26.76 15.20 -10.59
C ASP A 135 -26.54 13.70 -10.58
N VAL A 136 -26.13 13.15 -9.43
CA VAL A 136 -25.94 11.69 -9.25
C VAL A 136 -27.27 10.98 -9.25
N ILE A 137 -28.29 11.52 -8.58
CA ILE A 137 -29.65 10.98 -8.54
C ILE A 137 -30.26 10.98 -9.94
N GLU A 138 -30.09 12.07 -10.69
CA GLU A 138 -30.54 12.16 -12.09
C GLU A 138 -29.88 11.08 -12.96
N LEU A 139 -28.57 10.90 -12.85
CA LEU A 139 -27.87 9.81 -13.53
C LEU A 139 -28.48 8.45 -13.14
N ALA A 140 -28.67 8.22 -11.83
CA ALA A 140 -29.18 6.95 -11.33
C ALA A 140 -30.60 6.63 -11.83
N ARG A 141 -31.44 7.63 -12.08
CA ARG A 141 -32.77 7.42 -12.71
C ARG A 141 -32.65 6.86 -14.13
N GLY A 142 -31.59 7.23 -14.87
CA GLY A 142 -31.33 6.72 -16.22
C GLY A 142 -30.67 5.34 -16.25
N VAL A 143 -29.69 5.11 -15.36
CA VAL A 143 -28.85 3.88 -15.39
C VAL A 143 -29.23 2.86 -14.31
N GLN A 144 -30.16 3.20 -13.42
CA GLN A 144 -30.57 2.48 -12.23
C GLN A 144 -29.43 2.33 -11.18
N PHE A 145 -29.80 2.17 -9.91
CA PHE A 145 -28.84 1.82 -8.86
C PHE A 145 -28.32 0.37 -9.03
N PRO A 146 -27.12 0.02 -8.54
CA PRO A 146 -26.18 0.90 -7.86
C PRO A 146 -25.42 1.82 -8.82
N VAL A 147 -25.04 3.00 -8.31
CA VAL A 147 -24.13 3.95 -8.98
C VAL A 147 -22.87 4.14 -8.17
N MET A 148 -21.79 4.53 -8.83
CA MET A 148 -20.50 4.77 -8.21
C MET A 148 -20.11 6.24 -8.39
N ILE A 149 -19.69 6.90 -7.29
CA ILE A 149 -19.14 8.24 -7.30
C ILE A 149 -17.63 8.12 -7.17
N LYS A 150 -16.87 8.84 -8.00
CA LYS A 150 -15.41 8.82 -8.02
C LYS A 150 -14.85 10.23 -8.00
N ALA A 151 -13.79 10.48 -7.21
CA ALA A 151 -12.95 11.65 -7.38
C ALA A 151 -12.15 11.53 -8.67
N LEU A 152 -12.08 12.59 -9.49
CA LEU A 152 -11.34 12.56 -10.76
C LEU A 152 -9.83 12.45 -10.55
N ASP A 153 -9.32 13.06 -9.48
CA ASP A 153 -7.93 13.05 -9.05
C ASP A 153 -7.63 11.97 -7.98
N GLY A 154 -8.58 11.08 -7.72
CA GLY A 154 -8.41 9.94 -6.83
C GLY A 154 -7.72 8.78 -7.55
N GLY A 155 -6.83 8.07 -6.83
CA GLY A 155 -6.14 6.87 -7.30
C GLY A 155 -6.07 5.79 -6.23
N GLY A 156 -5.88 4.52 -6.61
CA GLY A 156 -5.74 3.41 -5.67
C GLY A 156 -6.95 3.14 -4.78
N GLY A 157 -8.18 3.38 -5.28
CA GLY A 157 -9.43 3.15 -4.54
C GLY A 157 -9.88 4.31 -3.64
N ARG A 158 -9.11 5.41 -3.55
CA ARG A 158 -9.53 6.61 -2.79
C ARG A 158 -10.56 7.43 -3.56
N GLY A 159 -11.46 8.06 -2.80
CA GLY A 159 -12.50 8.89 -3.39
C GLY A 159 -13.52 8.09 -4.20
N ILE A 160 -13.70 6.81 -3.92
CA ILE A 160 -14.69 5.94 -4.58
C ILE A 160 -15.74 5.51 -3.57
N ARG A 161 -17.02 5.72 -3.90
CA ARG A 161 -18.16 5.25 -3.09
C ARG A 161 -19.23 4.67 -4.00
N ILE A 162 -19.75 3.51 -3.62
CA ILE A 162 -20.92 2.90 -4.27
C ILE A 162 -22.16 3.30 -3.47
N CYS A 163 -23.21 3.74 -4.17
CA CYS A 163 -24.51 4.02 -3.62
C CYS A 163 -25.49 2.97 -4.13
N GLU A 164 -26.11 2.24 -3.21
CA GLU A 164 -27.13 1.21 -3.52
C GLU A 164 -28.52 1.85 -3.68
N SER A 165 -28.71 3.02 -3.10
CA SER A 165 -29.98 3.74 -3.08
C SER A 165 -29.81 5.25 -3.08
N GLU A 166 -30.89 5.98 -3.38
CA GLU A 166 -30.93 7.44 -3.37
C GLU A 166 -30.55 8.05 -2.01
N ASN A 167 -30.91 7.38 -0.91
CA ASN A 167 -30.64 7.87 0.45
C ASN A 167 -29.15 7.95 0.78
N GLU A 168 -28.31 7.16 0.13
CA GLU A 168 -26.87 7.11 0.38
C GLU A 168 -26.09 8.18 -0.40
N VAL A 169 -26.70 8.74 -1.47
CA VAL A 169 -25.99 9.60 -2.43
C VAL A 169 -25.45 10.88 -1.76
N GLY A 170 -26.24 11.52 -0.91
CA GLY A 170 -25.84 12.79 -0.29
C GLY A 170 -24.57 12.67 0.57
N GLU A 171 -24.49 11.63 1.40
CA GLU A 171 -23.32 11.38 2.24
C GLU A 171 -22.12 10.93 1.41
N ALA A 172 -22.33 10.01 0.46
CA ALA A 172 -21.29 9.52 -0.43
C ALA A 172 -20.68 10.65 -1.27
N PHE A 173 -21.51 11.53 -1.83
CA PHE A 173 -21.08 12.71 -2.58
C PHE A 173 -20.20 13.63 -1.73
N LYS A 174 -20.67 14.00 -0.53
CA LYS A 174 -19.93 14.85 0.40
C LYS A 174 -18.56 14.28 0.78
N ARG A 175 -18.50 12.97 1.05
CA ARG A 175 -17.25 12.28 1.38
C ARG A 175 -16.30 12.27 0.18
N CYS A 176 -16.75 11.87 -1.02
CA CYS A 176 -15.92 11.90 -2.22
C CYS A 176 -15.39 13.30 -2.54
N LEU A 177 -16.22 14.34 -2.32
CA LEU A 177 -15.82 15.73 -2.51
C LEU A 177 -14.73 16.18 -1.53
N GLY A 178 -14.80 15.70 -0.28
CA GLY A 178 -13.78 15.95 0.75
C GLY A 178 -12.45 15.27 0.45
N GLU A 179 -12.49 14.11 -0.22
CA GLU A 179 -11.30 13.33 -0.60
C GLU A 179 -10.69 13.77 -1.94
N SER A 180 -11.34 14.65 -2.70
CA SER A 180 -10.87 15.16 -3.98
C SER A 180 -10.17 16.50 -3.81
N PRO A 181 -8.84 16.61 -4.00
CA PRO A 181 -8.11 17.88 -4.00
C PRO A 181 -8.64 18.90 -5.01
N SER A 182 -8.99 18.47 -6.21
CA SER A 182 -9.58 19.32 -7.25
C SER A 182 -11.06 19.61 -7.05
N ARG A 183 -11.72 18.91 -6.10
CA ARG A 183 -13.18 18.95 -5.87
C ARG A 183 -14.00 18.60 -7.11
N GLN A 184 -13.45 17.77 -8.00
CA GLN A 184 -14.12 17.32 -9.21
C GLN A 184 -14.54 15.86 -9.07
N LEU A 185 -15.82 15.60 -9.27
CA LEU A 185 -16.40 14.27 -9.14
C LEU A 185 -17.01 13.80 -10.46
N PHE A 186 -17.01 12.48 -10.59
CA PHE A 186 -17.62 11.74 -11.68
C PHE A 186 -18.53 10.65 -11.11
N ALA A 187 -19.69 10.44 -11.70
CA ALA A 187 -20.57 9.33 -11.34
C ALA A 187 -20.84 8.45 -12.56
N GLU A 188 -20.90 7.15 -12.31
CA GLU A 188 -21.19 6.15 -13.34
C GLU A 188 -22.00 4.98 -12.79
N LYS A 189 -22.56 4.16 -13.69
CA LYS A 189 -23.16 2.88 -13.34
C LYS A 189 -22.11 2.02 -12.62
N ALA A 190 -22.41 1.59 -11.40
CA ALA A 190 -21.54 0.65 -10.70
C ALA A 190 -21.69 -0.76 -11.29
N LEU A 191 -20.57 -1.33 -11.72
CA LEU A 191 -20.47 -2.70 -12.20
C LEU A 191 -20.27 -3.61 -11.01
N LYS A 192 -21.35 -4.00 -10.37
CA LYS A 192 -21.38 -4.79 -9.15
C LYS A 192 -22.16 -6.08 -9.35
N GLY A 193 -21.79 -7.08 -8.58
CA GLY A 193 -22.44 -8.39 -8.61
C GLY A 193 -21.46 -9.49 -9.03
N PRO A 194 -21.92 -10.74 -9.01
CA PRO A 194 -21.05 -11.87 -9.32
C PRO A 194 -20.58 -11.85 -10.78
N GLY A 195 -19.37 -12.36 -10.96
CA GLY A 195 -18.77 -12.58 -12.28
C GLY A 195 -18.04 -11.38 -12.88
N TRP A 196 -18.05 -10.19 -12.28
CA TRP A 196 -17.25 -9.06 -12.78
C TRP A 196 -15.77 -9.24 -12.42
N LYS A 197 -14.95 -9.42 -13.46
CA LYS A 197 -13.50 -9.58 -13.38
C LYS A 197 -12.79 -8.32 -13.85
N HIS A 198 -11.65 -8.01 -13.21
CA HIS A 198 -10.76 -6.94 -13.60
C HIS A 198 -9.65 -7.53 -14.48
N VAL A 199 -9.60 -7.11 -15.73
CA VAL A 199 -8.63 -7.54 -16.73
C VAL A 199 -7.93 -6.33 -17.30
N GLU A 200 -6.61 -6.43 -17.46
CA GLU A 200 -5.79 -5.33 -17.96
C GLU A 200 -4.83 -5.81 -19.06
N ILE A 201 -4.65 -4.99 -20.07
CA ILE A 201 -3.82 -5.30 -21.23
C ILE A 201 -2.51 -4.53 -21.13
N GLN A 202 -1.38 -5.26 -21.15
CA GLN A 202 -0.06 -4.64 -21.22
C GLN A 202 0.23 -4.17 -22.64
N ILE A 203 0.44 -2.88 -22.81
CA ILE A 203 0.85 -2.25 -24.08
C ILE A 203 2.29 -1.80 -23.99
N VAL A 204 3.00 -1.91 -25.09
CA VAL A 204 4.31 -1.32 -25.34
C VAL A 204 4.26 -0.59 -26.68
N GLY A 205 4.76 0.64 -26.73
CA GLY A 205 4.80 1.44 -27.95
C GLY A 205 6.14 2.17 -28.12
N ASP A 206 6.49 2.50 -29.36
CA ASP A 206 7.66 3.33 -29.69
C ASP A 206 7.30 4.72 -30.24
N GLY A 207 6.00 5.04 -30.25
CA GLY A 207 5.46 6.29 -30.80
C GLY A 207 4.99 6.14 -32.25
N HIS A 208 5.29 5.05 -32.93
CA HIS A 208 4.88 4.73 -34.30
C HIS A 208 4.08 3.43 -34.36
N GLU A 209 4.61 2.39 -33.71
CA GLU A 209 3.98 1.10 -33.60
C GLU A 209 3.65 0.80 -32.14
N VAL A 210 2.63 -0.04 -31.93
CA VAL A 210 2.23 -0.54 -30.61
C VAL A 210 2.06 -2.05 -30.67
N VAL A 211 2.41 -2.71 -29.58
CA VAL A 211 2.20 -4.15 -29.40
C VAL A 211 1.58 -4.40 -28.04
N HIS A 212 0.84 -5.49 -27.89
CA HIS A 212 0.41 -5.96 -26.58
C HIS A 212 1.30 -7.12 -26.11
N LEU A 213 1.46 -7.22 -24.79
CA LEU A 213 2.16 -8.33 -24.14
C LEU A 213 1.19 -9.10 -23.22
N TRP A 214 0.03 -9.42 -23.78
CA TRP A 214 -1.05 -10.19 -23.17
C TRP A 214 -1.74 -9.43 -22.04
N GLU A 215 -2.65 -10.14 -21.40
CA GLU A 215 -3.45 -9.62 -20.30
C GLU A 215 -3.00 -10.18 -18.96
N ARG A 216 -3.40 -9.44 -17.91
CA ARG A 216 -3.40 -9.85 -16.51
C ARG A 216 -4.82 -9.83 -15.97
N GLU A 217 -5.12 -10.73 -15.06
CA GLU A 217 -6.35 -10.72 -14.27
C GLU A 217 -6.02 -10.26 -12.84
N CYS A 218 -6.73 -9.22 -12.40
CA CYS A 218 -6.52 -8.55 -11.11
C CYS A 218 -7.81 -8.53 -10.27
N SER A 219 -8.61 -9.61 -10.36
CA SER A 219 -9.92 -9.69 -9.70
C SER A 219 -9.84 -9.86 -8.19
N VAL A 220 -8.70 -10.38 -7.65
CA VAL A 220 -8.51 -10.51 -6.20
C VAL A 220 -8.17 -9.15 -5.62
N GLN A 221 -9.19 -8.48 -5.10
CA GLN A 221 -9.11 -7.12 -4.58
C GLN A 221 -9.78 -7.02 -3.22
N ARG A 222 -9.38 -6.01 -2.46
CA ARG A 222 -10.08 -5.55 -1.27
C ARG A 222 -10.21 -4.03 -1.33
N ARG A 223 -11.44 -3.51 -1.22
CA ARG A 223 -11.71 -2.07 -1.34
C ARG A 223 -11.03 -1.45 -2.56
N PHE A 224 -11.13 -2.13 -3.71
CA PHE A 224 -10.51 -1.76 -4.99
C PHE A 224 -8.97 -1.77 -5.01
N GLN A 225 -8.32 -2.33 -4.01
CA GLN A 225 -6.87 -2.55 -3.99
C GLN A 225 -6.55 -3.99 -4.37
N LYS A 226 -5.69 -4.16 -5.37
CA LYS A 226 -5.24 -5.47 -5.87
C LYS A 226 -4.39 -6.17 -4.80
N ILE A 227 -4.62 -7.45 -4.58
CA ILE A 227 -3.91 -8.29 -3.60
C ILE A 227 -3.18 -9.44 -4.28
N VAL A 228 -3.81 -10.05 -5.28
CA VAL A 228 -3.22 -11.11 -6.10
C VAL A 228 -3.53 -10.84 -7.56
N GLU A 229 -2.52 -10.99 -8.41
CA GLU A 229 -2.63 -10.86 -9.85
C GLU A 229 -2.15 -12.13 -10.55
N THR A 230 -2.79 -12.47 -11.66
CA THR A 230 -2.45 -13.65 -12.47
C THR A 230 -2.30 -13.29 -13.95
N ALA A 231 -1.46 -14.04 -14.64
CA ALA A 231 -1.33 -13.96 -16.09
C ALA A 231 -1.08 -15.37 -16.68
N PRO A 232 -1.70 -15.69 -17.83
CA PRO A 232 -2.81 -15.02 -18.46
C PRO A 232 -4.10 -15.09 -17.61
N SER A 233 -5.16 -14.40 -18.05
CA SER A 233 -6.48 -14.44 -17.39
C SER A 233 -7.11 -15.84 -17.47
N SER A 234 -7.96 -16.14 -16.49
CA SER A 234 -8.80 -17.35 -16.47
C SER A 234 -9.94 -17.31 -17.51
N LEU A 235 -10.22 -16.14 -18.11
CA LEU A 235 -11.28 -15.95 -19.08
C LEU A 235 -10.94 -16.63 -20.41
N PRO A 236 -11.97 -17.10 -21.17
CA PRO A 236 -11.76 -17.61 -22.51
C PRO A 236 -11.22 -16.54 -23.45
N ARG A 237 -10.43 -16.95 -24.46
CA ARG A 237 -9.85 -16.04 -25.44
C ARG A 237 -10.88 -15.19 -26.17
N SER A 238 -12.09 -15.73 -26.42
CA SER A 238 -13.20 -14.99 -27.02
C SER A 238 -13.59 -13.74 -26.22
N SER A 239 -13.54 -13.81 -24.89
CA SER A 239 -13.87 -12.69 -24.01
C SER A 239 -12.71 -11.70 -23.86
N VAL A 240 -11.46 -12.14 -24.04
CA VAL A 240 -10.27 -11.30 -23.87
C VAL A 240 -9.85 -10.60 -25.17
N GLN A 241 -10.03 -11.24 -26.34
CA GLN A 241 -9.61 -10.69 -27.61
C GLN A 241 -10.20 -9.29 -27.91
N PRO A 242 -11.50 -9.02 -27.66
CA PRO A 242 -12.06 -7.68 -27.86
C PRO A 242 -11.40 -6.60 -26.98
N LEU A 243 -10.89 -6.96 -25.79
CA LEU A 243 -10.18 -6.04 -24.91
C LEU A 243 -8.81 -5.69 -25.49
N ILE A 244 -8.08 -6.72 -25.98
CA ILE A 244 -6.78 -6.55 -26.64
C ILE A 244 -6.95 -5.63 -27.85
N ASP A 245 -7.92 -5.91 -28.72
CA ASP A 245 -8.17 -5.13 -29.93
C ASP A 245 -8.50 -3.67 -29.60
N SER A 246 -9.28 -3.45 -28.54
CA SER A 246 -9.64 -2.10 -28.07
C SER A 246 -8.44 -1.37 -27.46
N ALA A 247 -7.63 -2.03 -26.64
CA ALA A 247 -6.40 -1.46 -26.08
C ALA A 247 -5.41 -1.08 -27.19
N MET A 248 -5.21 -1.94 -28.17
CA MET A 248 -4.35 -1.69 -29.33
C MET A 248 -4.85 -0.50 -30.16
N LYS A 249 -6.16 -0.42 -30.40
CA LYS A 249 -6.81 0.69 -31.11
C LYS A 249 -6.62 2.03 -30.40
N MET A 250 -6.85 2.06 -29.08
CA MET A 250 -6.66 3.25 -28.26
C MET A 250 -5.21 3.67 -28.20
N ALA A 251 -4.29 2.73 -28.00
CA ALA A 251 -2.85 2.99 -27.94
C ALA A 251 -2.30 3.52 -29.28
N ALA A 252 -2.76 2.97 -30.40
CA ALA A 252 -2.39 3.47 -31.73
C ALA A 252 -2.89 4.90 -31.96
N ALA A 253 -4.13 5.23 -31.54
CA ALA A 253 -4.68 6.58 -31.64
C ALA A 253 -3.89 7.60 -30.80
N LEU A 254 -3.30 7.18 -29.69
CA LEU A 254 -2.44 7.99 -28.83
C LEU A 254 -0.99 8.09 -29.32
N GLN A 255 -0.62 7.40 -30.40
CA GLN A 255 0.78 7.22 -30.81
C GLN A 255 1.65 6.85 -29.59
N TYR A 256 1.19 5.82 -28.88
CA TYR A 256 1.68 5.49 -27.55
C TYR A 256 3.18 5.15 -27.57
N ARG A 257 3.92 5.73 -26.62
CA ARG A 257 5.33 5.43 -26.41
C ARG A 257 5.58 4.94 -24.99
N SER A 258 6.50 4.00 -24.80
CA SER A 258 6.84 3.37 -23.53
C SER A 258 5.82 2.31 -23.10
N LEU A 259 5.76 1.97 -21.80
CA LEU A 259 4.79 1.03 -21.23
C LEU A 259 3.49 1.72 -20.88
N GLY A 260 2.40 1.02 -21.08
CA GLY A 260 1.08 1.41 -20.60
C GLY A 260 0.19 0.20 -20.34
N THR A 261 -0.79 0.39 -19.49
CA THR A 261 -1.77 -0.63 -19.17
C THR A 261 -3.17 -0.07 -19.39
N PHE A 262 -4.00 -0.82 -20.10
CA PHE A 262 -5.39 -0.48 -20.39
C PHE A 262 -6.28 -1.41 -19.59
N GLU A 263 -7.08 -0.88 -18.68
CA GLU A 263 -7.87 -1.63 -17.72
C GLU A 263 -9.32 -1.76 -18.14
N PHE A 264 -9.91 -2.94 -17.92
CA PHE A 264 -11.26 -3.30 -18.29
C PHE A 264 -11.98 -4.07 -17.18
N MET A 265 -13.30 -3.90 -17.10
CA MET A 265 -14.17 -4.80 -16.37
C MET A 265 -14.88 -5.72 -17.35
N VAL A 266 -14.85 -7.03 -17.06
CA VAL A 266 -15.47 -8.06 -17.88
C VAL A 266 -16.38 -8.91 -17.00
N ASN A 267 -17.62 -9.13 -17.43
CA ASN A 267 -18.49 -10.08 -16.76
C ASN A 267 -18.32 -11.47 -17.38
N ALA A 268 -17.79 -12.40 -16.60
CA ALA A 268 -17.50 -13.77 -17.05
C ALA A 268 -18.75 -14.57 -17.46
N THR A 269 -19.95 -14.16 -17.01
CA THR A 269 -21.21 -14.86 -17.31
C THR A 269 -21.92 -14.29 -18.55
N THR A 270 -21.96 -12.94 -18.64
CA THR A 270 -22.70 -12.25 -19.72
C THR A 270 -21.79 -11.84 -20.87
N GLU A 271 -20.48 -11.99 -20.72
CA GLU A 271 -19.44 -11.53 -21.66
C GLU A 271 -19.45 -10.00 -21.92
N ASN A 272 -20.28 -9.25 -21.20
CA ASN A 272 -20.27 -7.79 -21.26
C ASN A 272 -18.98 -7.25 -20.69
N TRP A 273 -18.44 -6.23 -21.32
CA TRP A 273 -17.22 -5.59 -20.85
C TRP A 273 -17.23 -4.08 -21.09
N VAL A 274 -16.45 -3.36 -20.31
CA VAL A 274 -16.25 -1.91 -20.46
C VAL A 274 -14.79 -1.56 -20.16
N PHE A 275 -14.30 -0.52 -20.83
CA PHE A 275 -13.05 0.14 -20.52
C PHE A 275 -13.17 0.95 -19.22
N LEU A 276 -12.13 0.92 -18.39
CA LEU A 276 -12.04 1.68 -17.13
C LEU A 276 -11.11 2.88 -17.22
N GLU A 277 -9.83 2.63 -17.46
CA GLU A 277 -8.80 3.66 -17.44
C GLU A 277 -7.51 3.21 -18.15
N ILE A 278 -6.62 4.18 -18.41
CA ILE A 278 -5.25 3.94 -18.88
C ILE A 278 -4.30 4.28 -17.74
N ASN A 279 -3.36 3.39 -17.47
CA ASN A 279 -2.23 3.69 -16.59
C ASN A 279 -0.96 3.86 -17.44
N PRO A 280 -0.53 5.11 -17.71
CA PRO A 280 0.55 5.40 -18.67
C PRO A 280 1.95 5.26 -18.04
N ARG A 281 2.22 4.15 -17.42
CA ARG A 281 3.43 3.83 -16.66
C ARG A 281 3.63 2.34 -16.47
N VAL A 282 4.77 1.94 -15.90
CA VAL A 282 4.94 0.59 -15.36
C VAL A 282 3.95 0.36 -14.20
N GLN A 283 3.46 -0.85 -14.05
CA GLN A 283 2.56 -1.23 -12.96
C GLN A 283 3.24 -2.14 -11.94
N VAL A 284 2.70 -2.24 -10.71
CA VAL A 284 3.20 -3.13 -9.66
C VAL A 284 3.26 -4.57 -10.17
N GLU A 285 2.24 -4.98 -10.89
CA GLU A 285 1.99 -6.33 -11.42
C GLU A 285 2.65 -6.63 -12.78
N HIS A 286 3.52 -5.74 -13.29
CA HIS A 286 4.24 -5.97 -14.55
C HIS A 286 5.00 -7.31 -14.56
N THR A 287 5.40 -7.78 -13.41
CA THR A 287 6.19 -9.00 -13.22
C THR A 287 5.54 -10.26 -13.76
N VAL A 288 4.20 -10.43 -13.61
CA VAL A 288 3.52 -11.62 -14.15
C VAL A 288 3.51 -11.64 -15.67
N THR A 289 3.49 -10.46 -16.32
CA THR A 289 3.68 -10.35 -17.77
C THR A 289 5.10 -10.72 -18.17
N GLU A 290 6.12 -10.25 -17.43
CA GLU A 290 7.52 -10.62 -17.67
C GLU A 290 7.72 -12.13 -17.62
N GLU A 291 7.13 -12.80 -16.62
CA GLU A 291 7.25 -14.24 -16.44
C GLU A 291 6.60 -15.05 -17.56
N ILE A 292 5.44 -14.65 -18.07
CA ILE A 292 4.77 -15.41 -19.15
C ILE A 292 5.27 -15.06 -20.54
N THR A 293 5.96 -13.92 -20.72
CA THR A 293 6.48 -13.48 -22.03
C THR A 293 7.99 -13.56 -22.15
N ASN A 294 8.68 -13.86 -21.06
CA ASN A 294 10.15 -13.81 -20.98
C ASN A 294 10.72 -12.47 -21.49
N THR A 295 10.01 -11.36 -21.19
CA THR A 295 10.37 -10.01 -21.64
C THR A 295 10.65 -9.14 -20.43
N ASP A 296 11.83 -8.54 -20.33
CA ASP A 296 12.12 -7.52 -19.31
C ASP A 296 11.46 -6.19 -19.72
N LEU A 297 10.32 -5.88 -19.11
CA LEU A 297 9.54 -4.68 -19.43
C LEU A 297 10.26 -3.40 -19.05
N VAL A 298 10.98 -3.40 -17.93
CA VAL A 298 11.70 -2.21 -17.46
C VAL A 298 12.92 -1.94 -18.36
N GLN A 299 13.66 -2.97 -18.79
CA GLN A 299 14.70 -2.80 -19.79
C GLN A 299 14.13 -2.34 -21.14
N ALA A 300 12.96 -2.84 -21.54
CA ALA A 300 12.29 -2.36 -22.75
C ALA A 300 11.96 -0.86 -22.65
N GLN A 301 11.46 -0.39 -21.49
CA GLN A 301 11.22 1.04 -21.23
C GLN A 301 12.51 1.87 -21.38
N LEU A 302 13.58 1.44 -20.71
CA LEU A 302 14.88 2.11 -20.76
C LEU A 302 15.43 2.17 -22.19
N LYS A 303 15.37 1.05 -22.91
CA LYS A 303 15.85 0.99 -24.30
C LYS A 303 15.02 1.86 -25.26
N LEU A 304 13.68 1.86 -25.12
CA LEU A 304 12.79 2.68 -25.96
C LEU A 304 12.91 4.19 -25.66
N SER A 305 13.52 4.59 -24.55
CA SER A 305 13.84 6.01 -24.31
C SER A 305 14.97 6.52 -25.21
N LEU A 306 15.78 5.65 -25.76
CA LEU A 306 16.84 5.99 -26.70
C LEU A 306 16.25 6.19 -28.12
N PRO A 307 16.60 7.27 -28.82
CA PRO A 307 16.01 7.60 -30.13
C PRO A 307 16.26 6.55 -31.24
N SER A 308 17.32 5.75 -31.10
CA SER A 308 17.68 4.74 -32.09
C SER A 308 16.88 3.45 -31.97
N ASN A 309 16.12 3.26 -30.90
CA ASN A 309 15.46 2.00 -30.62
C ASN A 309 13.96 2.06 -30.96
N THR A 310 13.50 0.99 -31.61
CA THR A 310 12.12 0.74 -32.01
C THR A 310 11.67 -0.61 -31.45
N LEU A 311 10.37 -0.89 -31.51
CA LEU A 311 9.84 -2.21 -31.14
C LEU A 311 10.51 -3.34 -31.92
N SER A 312 10.74 -3.13 -33.22
CA SER A 312 11.42 -4.10 -34.08
C SER A 312 12.87 -4.35 -33.67
N SER A 313 13.62 -3.30 -33.28
CA SER A 313 15.01 -3.45 -32.79
C SER A 313 15.10 -4.21 -31.48
N LEU A 314 14.02 -4.19 -30.67
CA LEU A 314 13.92 -4.91 -29.42
C LEU A 314 13.30 -6.32 -29.58
N SER A 315 13.05 -6.77 -30.82
CA SER A 315 12.35 -8.02 -31.09
C SER A 315 10.95 -8.12 -30.49
N LEU A 316 10.31 -6.98 -30.28
CA LEU A 316 8.94 -6.86 -29.75
C LEU A 316 7.92 -6.62 -30.87
N SER A 317 8.23 -7.01 -32.12
CA SER A 317 7.29 -6.84 -33.21
C SER A 317 6.07 -7.77 -33.08
N SER A 318 4.98 -7.44 -33.79
CA SER A 318 3.63 -8.05 -33.76
C SER A 318 3.54 -9.56 -34.11
N LYS A 319 4.63 -10.24 -34.38
CA LYS A 319 4.66 -11.71 -34.39
C LYS A 319 4.61 -12.19 -32.94
N GLN A 320 3.43 -12.25 -32.44
CA GLN A 320 3.04 -12.59 -31.08
C GLN A 320 3.80 -13.80 -30.57
N MET A 321 4.67 -13.57 -29.58
CA MET A 321 5.08 -14.63 -28.70
C MET A 321 3.87 -15.08 -27.90
N LEU A 322 3.46 -16.32 -28.04
CA LEU A 322 2.42 -16.89 -27.19
C LEU A 322 2.92 -16.89 -25.75
N PRO A 323 2.02 -16.66 -24.77
CA PRO A 323 2.41 -16.73 -23.36
C PRO A 323 2.87 -18.15 -23.02
N THR A 324 3.93 -18.24 -22.22
CA THR A 324 4.48 -19.51 -21.77
C THR A 324 4.10 -19.75 -20.33
N GLY A 325 3.23 -20.72 -20.08
CA GLY A 325 2.79 -21.08 -18.73
C GLY A 325 1.88 -20.03 -18.10
N TYR A 326 1.92 -19.99 -16.77
CA TYR A 326 1.08 -19.14 -15.91
C TYR A 326 1.94 -18.51 -14.82
N ALA A 327 1.68 -17.25 -14.52
CA ALA A 327 2.31 -16.54 -13.41
C ALA A 327 1.27 -16.04 -12.41
N VAL A 328 1.66 -16.04 -11.13
CA VAL A 328 0.87 -15.49 -10.02
C VAL A 328 1.77 -14.56 -9.23
N GLN A 329 1.32 -13.34 -8.97
CA GLN A 329 1.93 -12.40 -8.04
C GLN A 329 1.08 -12.28 -6.79
N LEU A 330 1.72 -12.39 -5.64
CA LEU A 330 1.12 -12.21 -4.33
C LEU A 330 1.74 -10.97 -3.67
N ARG A 331 0.93 -9.98 -3.30
CA ARG A 331 1.40 -8.79 -2.58
C ARG A 331 1.44 -9.07 -1.09
N LEU A 332 2.64 -9.19 -0.54
CA LEU A 332 2.85 -9.27 0.91
C LEU A 332 2.84 -7.84 1.47
N THR A 333 1.88 -7.56 2.34
CA THR A 333 1.69 -6.22 2.94
C THR A 333 1.80 -6.27 4.46
N ALA A 334 2.30 -5.18 5.06
CA ALA A 334 2.34 -4.96 6.51
C ALA A 334 0.97 -4.51 7.02
N GLU A 335 0.00 -5.39 6.94
CA GLU A 335 -1.39 -5.14 7.32
C GLU A 335 -1.92 -6.29 8.19
N ASP A 336 -2.69 -5.96 9.22
CA ASP A 336 -3.32 -6.94 10.11
C ASP A 336 -4.75 -7.28 9.64
N PRO A 337 -4.98 -8.45 9.03
CA PRO A 337 -6.31 -8.84 8.58
C PRO A 337 -7.33 -8.97 9.72
N ALA A 338 -6.89 -9.30 10.95
CA ALA A 338 -7.76 -9.42 12.11
C ALA A 338 -8.26 -8.05 12.60
N LYS A 339 -7.52 -6.98 12.28
CA LYS A 339 -7.87 -5.59 12.58
C LYS A 339 -8.31 -4.83 11.32
N ALA A 340 -9.14 -5.44 10.48
CA ALA A 340 -9.68 -4.86 9.25
C ALA A 340 -8.58 -4.36 8.28
N PHE A 341 -7.41 -5.02 8.23
CA PHE A 341 -6.23 -4.68 7.43
C PHE A 341 -5.64 -3.31 7.79
N GLN A 342 -5.66 -2.96 9.06
CA GLN A 342 -4.92 -1.81 9.53
C GLN A 342 -3.43 -2.02 9.27
N LEU A 343 -2.74 -0.92 8.95
CA LEU A 343 -1.29 -0.93 8.83
C LEU A 343 -0.68 -1.43 10.14
N SER A 344 0.29 -2.32 10.03
CA SER A 344 1.09 -2.81 11.14
C SER A 344 2.49 -2.18 11.08
N PRO A 345 2.69 -0.99 11.67
CA PRO A 345 4.00 -0.37 11.71
C PRO A 345 4.92 -1.16 12.63
N GLY A 346 6.22 -1.08 12.36
CA GLY A 346 7.20 -1.76 13.19
C GLY A 346 8.57 -1.83 12.53
N ALA A 347 9.52 -2.43 13.24
CA ALA A 347 10.87 -2.63 12.76
C ALA A 347 11.08 -4.09 12.32
N ILE A 348 11.76 -4.27 11.21
CA ILE A 348 12.10 -5.57 10.63
C ILE A 348 13.63 -5.61 10.48
N ARG A 349 14.25 -6.69 10.92
CA ARG A 349 15.68 -6.94 10.72
C ARG A 349 15.88 -7.98 9.61
N PRO A 350 17.03 -7.97 8.92
CA PRO A 350 17.34 -8.98 7.91
C PRO A 350 17.24 -10.41 8.44
N GLU A 351 17.67 -10.64 9.67
CA GLU A 351 17.60 -11.95 10.34
C GLU A 351 16.18 -12.43 10.65
N ASP A 352 15.21 -11.53 10.68
CA ASP A 352 13.80 -11.86 10.89
C ASP A 352 13.12 -12.39 9.63
N ILE A 353 13.81 -12.34 8.47
CA ILE A 353 13.23 -12.63 7.16
C ILE A 353 13.87 -13.89 6.57
N ALA A 354 13.04 -14.82 6.11
CA ALA A 354 13.46 -15.86 5.17
C ALA A 354 12.60 -15.79 3.92
N TRP A 355 13.22 -15.49 2.79
CA TRP A 355 12.55 -15.44 1.51
C TRP A 355 12.47 -16.84 0.89
N PRO A 356 11.33 -17.20 0.25
CA PRO A 356 11.24 -18.43 -0.51
C PRO A 356 12.16 -18.38 -1.73
N ALA A 357 12.67 -19.55 -2.12
CA ALA A 357 13.56 -19.67 -3.25
C ALA A 357 13.22 -20.90 -4.13
N GLY A 358 13.95 -21.06 -5.22
CA GLY A 358 13.84 -22.20 -6.11
C GLY A 358 13.23 -21.86 -7.47
N ARG A 359 13.13 -22.89 -8.34
CA ARG A 359 12.72 -22.70 -9.73
C ARG A 359 11.31 -22.10 -9.85
N GLY A 360 11.20 -21.00 -10.61
CA GLY A 360 9.94 -20.30 -10.86
C GLY A 360 9.45 -19.49 -9.67
N ILE A 361 10.36 -19.06 -8.76
CA ILE A 361 10.06 -18.10 -7.70
C ILE A 361 10.97 -16.89 -7.88
N ARG A 362 10.36 -15.71 -7.84
CA ARG A 362 11.00 -14.40 -7.86
C ARG A 362 10.45 -13.55 -6.70
N ILE A 363 11.33 -12.84 -6.03
CA ILE A 363 10.96 -11.90 -4.96
C ILE A 363 11.42 -10.50 -5.35
N ASP A 364 10.47 -9.59 -5.46
CA ASP A 364 10.74 -8.16 -5.58
C ASP A 364 10.39 -7.48 -4.26
N THR A 365 11.40 -6.92 -3.58
CA THR A 365 11.27 -6.33 -2.24
C THR A 365 12.28 -5.21 -2.02
N TRP A 366 11.94 -4.29 -1.11
CA TRP A 366 12.86 -3.28 -0.59
C TRP A 366 13.57 -3.71 0.70
N LEU A 367 13.13 -4.83 1.29
CA LEU A 367 13.78 -5.43 2.45
C LEU A 367 15.03 -6.18 1.99
N SER A 368 16.19 -5.54 2.09
CA SER A 368 17.45 -6.11 1.67
C SER A 368 18.00 -7.12 2.71
N SER A 369 19.00 -7.92 2.30
CA SER A 369 19.68 -8.87 3.18
C SER A 369 20.98 -8.31 3.77
N LEU A 370 21.20 -6.99 3.78
CA LEU A 370 22.39 -6.37 4.33
C LEU A 370 22.39 -6.45 5.87
N GLU A 371 23.39 -7.11 6.43
CA GLU A 371 23.55 -7.26 7.88
C GLU A 371 23.60 -5.90 8.59
N GLY A 372 22.92 -5.82 9.74
CA GLY A 372 22.90 -4.63 10.59
C GLY A 372 21.96 -3.52 10.16
N GLN A 373 21.25 -3.67 9.04
CA GLN A 373 20.26 -2.69 8.60
C GLN A 373 18.91 -2.95 9.29
N LEU A 374 18.33 -1.91 9.88
CA LEU A 374 16.97 -1.94 10.43
C LEU A 374 16.02 -1.32 9.42
N PHE A 375 14.98 -2.05 9.03
CA PHE A 375 13.93 -1.55 8.16
C PHE A 375 12.74 -1.11 9.00
N THR A 376 12.28 0.11 8.78
CA THR A 376 11.12 0.65 9.50
C THR A 376 9.92 0.68 8.57
N VAL A 377 8.87 -0.05 8.95
CA VAL A 377 7.55 0.11 8.35
C VAL A 377 6.89 1.27 9.07
N GLY A 378 6.86 2.41 8.41
CA GLY A 378 6.27 3.64 8.94
C GLY A 378 4.90 3.94 8.34
N THR A 379 4.40 5.15 8.59
CA THR A 379 3.13 5.65 8.07
C THR A 379 3.29 6.56 6.85
N ASP A 380 4.52 6.80 6.42
CA ASP A 380 4.84 7.77 5.36
C ASP A 380 4.60 7.21 3.95
N PHE A 381 4.66 5.87 3.81
CA PHE A 381 4.59 5.18 2.53
C PHE A 381 3.58 4.03 2.56
N ASP A 382 3.44 3.29 1.46
CA ASP A 382 2.52 2.16 1.37
C ASP A 382 2.96 0.96 2.23
N SER A 383 2.03 0.03 2.44
CA SER A 383 2.22 -1.16 3.27
C SER A 383 2.96 -2.30 2.55
N LEU A 384 3.30 -2.16 1.26
CA LEU A 384 3.90 -3.23 0.47
C LEU A 384 5.30 -3.58 0.97
N LEU A 385 5.50 -4.82 1.43
CA LEU A 385 6.79 -5.35 1.86
C LEU A 385 7.52 -6.07 0.73
N ALA A 386 6.79 -6.89 0.00
CA ALA A 386 7.34 -7.69 -1.08
C ALA A 386 6.26 -8.15 -2.07
N LYS A 387 6.68 -8.44 -3.28
CA LYS A 387 5.92 -9.21 -4.25
C LYS A 387 6.55 -10.61 -4.31
N VAL A 388 5.73 -11.63 -4.08
CA VAL A 388 6.11 -13.04 -4.32
C VAL A 388 5.53 -13.42 -5.66
N ILE A 389 6.38 -13.62 -6.65
CA ILE A 389 6.01 -13.94 -8.02
C ILE A 389 6.38 -15.38 -8.28
N VAL A 390 5.45 -16.15 -8.82
CA VAL A 390 5.66 -17.56 -9.14
C VAL A 390 5.26 -17.84 -10.58
N HIS A 391 6.02 -18.71 -11.25
CA HIS A 391 5.76 -19.16 -12.62
C HIS A 391 5.70 -20.69 -12.69
N GLY A 392 4.70 -21.22 -13.40
CA GLY A 392 4.49 -22.65 -13.63
C GLY A 392 4.04 -22.93 -15.06
N ALA A 393 4.21 -24.16 -15.53
CA ALA A 393 3.75 -24.56 -16.85
C ALA A 393 2.21 -24.61 -16.96
N SER A 394 1.52 -24.72 -15.82
CA SER A 394 0.06 -24.65 -15.72
C SER A 394 -0.35 -23.77 -14.54
N PHE A 395 -1.61 -23.34 -14.51
CA PHE A 395 -2.18 -22.60 -13.38
C PHE A 395 -2.10 -23.39 -12.07
N GLU A 396 -2.33 -24.69 -12.14
CA GLU A 396 -2.21 -25.58 -10.97
C GLU A 396 -0.76 -25.63 -10.47
N GLU A 397 0.23 -25.80 -11.36
CA GLU A 397 1.64 -25.80 -10.97
C GLU A 397 2.06 -24.46 -10.35
N ALA A 398 1.65 -23.33 -10.95
CA ALA A 398 1.90 -22.01 -10.39
C ALA A 398 1.26 -21.87 -8.99
N THR A 399 0.02 -22.36 -8.82
CA THR A 399 -0.67 -22.37 -7.51
C THR A 399 0.08 -23.20 -6.49
N GLN A 400 0.55 -24.42 -6.81
CA GLN A 400 1.31 -25.24 -5.88
C GLN A 400 2.66 -24.61 -5.50
N LYS A 401 3.33 -23.96 -6.46
CA LYS A 401 4.54 -23.18 -6.18
C LYS A 401 4.25 -21.98 -5.26
N ALA A 402 3.13 -21.28 -5.48
CA ALA A 402 2.70 -20.17 -4.62
C ALA A 402 2.44 -20.63 -3.18
N LYS A 403 1.72 -21.75 -3.01
CA LYS A 403 1.49 -22.36 -1.69
C LYS A 403 2.81 -22.74 -1.00
N ARG A 404 3.75 -23.35 -1.73
CA ARG A 404 5.07 -23.68 -1.21
C ARG A 404 5.85 -22.41 -0.83
N ALA A 405 5.85 -21.40 -1.69
CA ALA A 405 6.54 -20.14 -1.43
C ALA A 405 6.03 -19.46 -0.15
N LEU A 406 4.70 -19.41 0.05
CA LEU A 406 4.13 -18.85 1.29
C LEU A 406 4.46 -19.68 2.53
N LYS A 407 4.61 -21.01 2.41
CA LYS A 407 5.05 -21.88 3.53
C LYS A 407 6.52 -21.66 3.90
N GLU A 408 7.38 -21.36 2.93
CA GLU A 408 8.79 -21.06 3.15
C GLU A 408 9.03 -19.63 3.65
N LEU A 409 8.12 -18.70 3.28
CA LEU A 409 8.19 -17.32 3.71
C LEU A 409 8.10 -17.22 5.24
N ARG A 410 9.08 -16.58 5.86
CA ARG A 410 9.07 -16.27 7.30
C ARG A 410 9.34 -14.79 7.50
N LEU A 411 8.56 -14.18 8.36
CA LEU A 411 8.78 -12.83 8.86
C LEU A 411 8.53 -12.86 10.37
N ASN A 412 9.60 -12.98 11.15
CA ASN A 412 9.57 -13.12 12.61
C ASN A 412 9.72 -11.75 13.30
N ALA A 413 9.12 -10.73 12.74
CA ALA A 413 9.13 -9.36 13.28
C ALA A 413 7.80 -9.02 13.98
N ASN A 414 7.80 -7.94 14.76
CA ASN A 414 6.57 -7.41 15.38
C ASN A 414 5.66 -6.69 14.37
N VAL A 415 5.68 -7.14 13.10
CA VAL A 415 4.87 -6.62 12.01
C VAL A 415 3.91 -7.69 11.55
N GLN A 416 2.61 -7.42 11.68
CA GLN A 416 1.57 -8.30 11.15
C GLN A 416 1.49 -8.16 9.63
N THR A 417 1.21 -9.26 8.95
CA THR A 417 1.10 -9.28 7.49
C THR A 417 -0.20 -9.95 7.03
N ASN A 418 -0.52 -9.72 5.76
CA ASN A 418 -1.65 -10.38 5.11
C ASN A 418 -1.36 -11.83 4.65
N ALA A 419 -0.24 -12.43 5.04
CA ALA A 419 0.18 -13.78 4.58
C ALA A 419 -0.89 -14.86 4.79
N ALA A 420 -1.65 -14.81 5.91
CA ALA A 420 -2.75 -15.73 6.16
C ALA A 420 -3.87 -15.62 5.10
N VAL A 421 -4.17 -14.40 4.65
CA VAL A 421 -5.15 -14.16 3.57
C VAL A 421 -4.63 -14.73 2.26
N LEU A 422 -3.38 -14.48 1.92
CA LEU A 422 -2.76 -15.02 0.70
C LEU A 422 -2.79 -16.55 0.68
N HIS A 423 -2.46 -17.18 1.81
CA HIS A 423 -2.49 -18.64 1.92
C HIS A 423 -3.92 -19.19 1.83
N GLY A 424 -4.86 -18.63 2.61
CA GLY A 424 -6.24 -19.08 2.62
C GLY A 424 -6.95 -18.91 1.27
N LEU A 425 -6.61 -17.85 0.54
CA LEU A 425 -7.09 -17.64 -0.83
C LEU A 425 -6.68 -18.79 -1.76
N LEU A 426 -5.40 -19.17 -1.75
CA LEU A 426 -4.89 -20.26 -2.61
C LEU A 426 -5.47 -21.64 -2.23
N GLU A 427 -5.91 -21.81 -0.99
CA GLU A 427 -6.56 -23.05 -0.53
C GLU A 427 -8.07 -23.07 -0.83
N HIS A 428 -8.68 -21.90 -1.12
CA HIS A 428 -10.11 -21.82 -1.36
C HIS A 428 -10.51 -22.48 -2.69
N PRO A 429 -11.62 -23.28 -2.75
CA PRO A 429 -12.06 -23.95 -3.98
C PRO A 429 -12.31 -23.00 -5.17
N ASP A 430 -12.82 -21.79 -4.90
CA ASP A 430 -13.11 -20.79 -5.93
C ASP A 430 -11.86 -20.29 -6.65
N TRP A 431 -10.67 -20.38 -6.02
CA TRP A 431 -9.41 -20.07 -6.67
C TRP A 431 -9.15 -20.99 -7.87
N SER A 432 -9.30 -22.30 -7.65
CA SER A 432 -9.06 -23.30 -8.71
C SER A 432 -10.15 -23.34 -9.76
N SER A 433 -11.40 -23.02 -9.38
CA SER A 433 -12.54 -23.00 -10.32
C SER A 433 -12.65 -21.72 -11.14
N GLY A 434 -11.85 -20.68 -10.82
CA GLY A 434 -11.95 -19.36 -11.48
C GLY A 434 -13.17 -18.55 -11.05
N GLY A 435 -13.84 -18.91 -9.95
CA GLY A 435 -15.05 -18.28 -9.43
C GLY A 435 -14.85 -16.92 -8.74
N ILE A 436 -13.65 -16.36 -8.80
CA ILE A 436 -13.30 -15.12 -8.11
C ILE A 436 -13.67 -13.90 -8.96
N ASP A 437 -14.44 -12.98 -8.38
CA ASP A 437 -14.75 -11.66 -8.90
C ASP A 437 -14.19 -10.54 -8.01
N THR A 438 -14.32 -9.28 -8.42
CA THR A 438 -13.70 -8.12 -7.74
C THR A 438 -14.18 -7.86 -6.32
N LEU A 439 -15.32 -8.39 -5.90
CA LEU A 439 -15.88 -8.28 -4.54
C LEU A 439 -15.85 -9.61 -3.78
N TRP A 440 -15.29 -10.66 -4.39
CA TRP A 440 -15.28 -12.00 -3.83
C TRP A 440 -14.58 -12.06 -2.48
N LEU A 441 -13.41 -11.45 -2.34
CA LEU A 441 -12.63 -11.49 -1.11
C LEU A 441 -13.37 -10.86 0.07
N GLU A 442 -14.09 -9.76 -0.16
CA GLU A 442 -14.88 -9.10 0.89
C GLU A 442 -16.01 -10.00 1.39
N ARG A 443 -16.64 -10.78 0.49
CA ARG A 443 -17.71 -11.72 0.85
C ARG A 443 -17.20 -12.98 1.53
N ASN A 444 -15.96 -13.39 1.27
CA ASN A 444 -15.42 -14.67 1.72
C ASN A 444 -14.25 -14.53 2.72
N LEU A 445 -14.03 -13.34 3.28
CA LEU A 445 -12.85 -13.05 4.10
C LEU A 445 -12.71 -13.99 5.30
N ASP A 446 -13.80 -14.27 6.02
CA ASP A 446 -13.80 -15.15 7.19
C ASP A 446 -13.42 -16.59 6.81
N SER A 447 -13.95 -17.09 5.68
CA SER A 447 -13.59 -18.42 5.14
C SER A 447 -12.10 -18.47 4.76
N VAL A 448 -11.62 -17.45 4.06
CA VAL A 448 -10.21 -17.33 3.66
C VAL A 448 -9.29 -17.29 4.87
N LEU A 449 -9.61 -16.49 5.88
CA LEU A 449 -8.84 -16.45 7.14
C LEU A 449 -8.87 -17.76 7.88
N GLY A 450 -10.01 -18.47 7.86
CA GLY A 450 -10.13 -19.81 8.43
C GLY A 450 -9.18 -20.83 7.79
N LEU A 451 -9.10 -20.81 6.45
CA LEU A 451 -8.21 -21.69 5.68
C LEU A 451 -6.71 -21.30 5.84
N GLY A 452 -6.42 -20.02 6.06
CA GLY A 452 -5.05 -19.54 6.21
C GLY A 452 -4.42 -19.78 7.59
N LYS A 453 -5.22 -19.91 8.65
CA LYS A 453 -4.74 -20.06 10.03
C LYS A 453 -3.80 -21.27 10.28
N PRO A 454 -4.07 -22.48 9.77
CA PRO A 454 -3.21 -23.62 10.04
C PRO A 454 -1.80 -23.51 9.47
N ALA A 455 -1.63 -22.77 8.37
CA ALA A 455 -0.34 -22.62 7.71
C ALA A 455 0.59 -21.67 8.46
N THR A 456 0.06 -20.64 9.11
CA THR A 456 0.83 -19.68 9.90
C THR A 456 1.12 -20.21 11.32
N SER A 457 0.24 -21.01 11.91
CA SER A 457 0.40 -21.55 13.27
C SER A 457 1.50 -22.61 13.37
N ASN A 458 1.72 -23.41 12.34
CA ASN A 458 2.74 -24.48 12.36
C ASN A 458 4.19 -23.97 12.30
N PHE A 459 4.41 -22.71 11.92
CA PHE A 459 5.75 -22.11 11.89
C PHE A 459 6.09 -21.33 13.17
N GLN A 460 5.10 -20.92 13.96
CA GLN A 460 5.34 -20.23 15.24
C GLN A 460 5.66 -21.20 16.40
N THR A 461 5.30 -22.49 16.29
CA THR A 461 5.51 -23.49 17.35
C THR A 461 6.77 -24.32 17.21
N GLY A 462 7.55 -24.15 16.14
CA GLY A 462 8.71 -25.01 15.83
C GLY A 462 10.03 -24.65 16.55
N VAL A 463 10.06 -23.68 17.46
CA VAL A 463 11.31 -23.26 18.15
C VAL A 463 11.26 -23.47 19.68
N ALA A 464 10.25 -24.13 20.20
CA ALA A 464 10.14 -24.40 21.64
C ALA A 464 10.41 -25.85 22.02
N SER A 465 11.42 -26.52 21.46
CA SER A 465 11.98 -27.77 22.04
C SER A 465 13.27 -28.17 21.33
N ALA A 466 14.37 -27.60 21.71
CA ALA A 466 15.69 -28.22 21.55
C ALA A 466 16.49 -28.01 22.84
N VAL A 467 16.82 -29.16 23.44
CA VAL A 467 17.64 -29.37 24.63
C VAL A 467 19.00 -28.64 24.48
N PRO A 468 19.52 -28.02 25.53
CA PRO A 468 20.80 -27.32 25.45
C PRO A 468 21.96 -28.31 25.50
N THR A 469 22.71 -28.39 24.39
CA THR A 469 24.09 -28.93 24.45
C THR A 469 25.05 -27.75 24.30
N SER A 470 25.86 -27.62 25.34
CA SER A 470 26.92 -26.63 25.50
C SER A 470 27.93 -26.62 24.35
N THR A 471 28.12 -25.48 23.68
CA THR A 471 29.48 -24.99 23.32
C THR A 471 29.40 -23.53 22.85
N THR A 472 30.29 -22.77 23.38
CA THR A 472 30.64 -21.36 23.26
C THR A 472 30.65 -20.80 21.83
N SER A 473 29.84 -19.74 21.56
CA SER A 473 30.25 -18.51 20.84
C SER A 473 29.07 -17.51 20.78
N SER A 474 29.29 -16.29 21.22
CA SER A 474 28.57 -15.02 21.07
C SER A 474 27.12 -15.09 20.53
N ALA A 475 26.18 -15.47 21.40
CA ALA A 475 24.76 -15.32 21.18
C ALA A 475 24.29 -14.00 21.79
N SER A 476 23.55 -13.18 21.02
CA SER A 476 22.72 -12.12 21.59
C SER A 476 21.76 -12.77 22.59
N SER A 477 22.02 -12.55 23.87
CA SER A 477 21.24 -13.13 24.97
C SER A 477 19.85 -12.50 25.00
N TYR A 478 18.82 -13.23 24.66
CA TYR A 478 17.47 -12.93 25.14
C TYR A 478 17.50 -12.94 26.66
N VAL A 479 17.37 -11.76 27.27
CA VAL A 479 17.27 -11.69 28.73
C VAL A 479 15.94 -12.33 29.13
N THR A 480 16.00 -13.56 29.58
CA THR A 480 14.82 -14.22 30.16
C THR A 480 14.55 -13.56 31.51
N LEU A 481 13.56 -12.67 31.56
CA LEU A 481 13.17 -12.01 32.79
C LEU A 481 12.56 -13.04 33.74
N GLN A 482 13.19 -13.18 34.92
CA GLN A 482 12.76 -14.11 35.99
C GLN A 482 12.65 -13.36 37.32
N PRO A 483 11.84 -13.82 38.27
CA PRO A 483 11.91 -13.34 39.63
C PRO A 483 13.34 -13.40 40.15
N GLY A 484 13.82 -12.31 40.74
CA GLY A 484 15.21 -12.15 41.14
C GLY A 484 16.10 -11.35 40.15
N THR A 485 15.60 -11.05 38.92
CA THR A 485 16.34 -10.17 37.99
C THR A 485 16.48 -8.78 38.57
N ILE A 486 17.71 -8.24 38.54
CA ILE A 486 18.06 -6.93 39.10
C ILE A 486 18.37 -5.96 37.95
N PHE A 487 17.69 -4.81 37.95
CA PHE A 487 17.95 -3.71 37.04
C PHE A 487 18.65 -2.59 37.80
N HIS A 488 19.68 -1.98 37.20
CA HIS A 488 20.34 -0.78 37.68
C HIS A 488 19.88 0.40 36.81
N LEU A 489 19.18 1.35 37.40
CA LEU A 489 18.69 2.55 36.73
C LEU A 489 19.55 3.74 37.17
N ASN A 490 20.33 4.29 36.25
CA ASN A 490 21.11 5.49 36.46
C ASN A 490 20.38 6.67 35.80
N LEU A 491 20.00 7.64 36.60
CA LEU A 491 19.29 8.85 36.13
C LEU A 491 20.30 10.01 36.09
N PHE A 492 20.38 10.67 34.93
CA PHE A 492 21.23 11.85 34.73
C PHE A 492 20.35 13.04 34.38
N SER A 493 20.57 14.20 35.03
CA SER A 493 19.86 15.43 34.66
C SER A 493 20.57 16.13 33.50
N ASN A 494 19.84 16.45 32.44
CA ASN A 494 20.37 17.21 31.30
C ASN A 494 20.56 18.71 31.59
N GLU A 495 20.03 19.23 32.70
CA GLU A 495 20.12 20.66 33.04
C GLU A 495 21.39 21.03 33.82
N LYS A 496 22.09 20.07 34.38
CA LYS A 496 23.38 20.27 35.07
C LYS A 496 24.35 19.12 34.83
N PRO A 497 25.36 19.27 33.97
CA PRO A 497 26.29 18.19 33.62
C PRO A 497 27.31 17.82 34.71
N SER A 498 27.26 18.35 35.90
CA SER A 498 28.19 18.05 37.00
C SER A 498 27.45 17.60 38.26
N ASP A 499 27.70 16.35 38.62
CA ASP A 499 27.71 15.80 39.98
C ASP A 499 26.41 15.28 40.65
N THR A 500 25.33 14.94 39.98
CA THR A 500 24.32 14.12 40.67
C THR A 500 23.69 13.07 39.73
N SER A 501 24.43 11.98 39.49
CA SER A 501 23.79 10.74 39.03
C SER A 501 23.17 10.03 40.23
N THR A 502 21.86 9.78 40.19
CA THR A 502 21.24 8.91 41.18
C THR A 502 21.13 7.51 40.60
N SER A 503 21.78 6.55 41.29
CA SER A 503 21.70 5.14 40.93
C SER A 503 20.64 4.45 41.80
N HIS A 504 19.73 3.78 41.15
CA HIS A 504 18.65 3.02 41.80
C HIS A 504 18.72 1.57 41.38
N THR A 505 18.34 0.66 42.26
CA THR A 505 18.17 -0.76 41.96
C THR A 505 16.69 -1.11 41.97
N MET A 506 16.28 -1.93 41.00
CA MET A 506 14.93 -2.50 40.93
C MET A 506 15.09 -4.01 40.81
N THR A 507 14.54 -4.76 41.77
CA THR A 507 14.54 -6.22 41.74
C THR A 507 13.16 -6.73 41.41
N LEU A 508 13.03 -7.52 40.36
CA LEU A 508 11.78 -8.14 39.96
C LEU A 508 11.40 -9.23 40.97
N SER A 509 10.40 -9.00 41.80
CA SER A 509 10.00 -9.93 42.86
C SER A 509 9.02 -10.98 42.37
N SER A 510 8.07 -10.60 41.51
CA SER A 510 7.16 -11.56 40.87
C SER A 510 6.75 -11.07 39.49
N ILE A 511 6.34 -11.99 38.63
CA ILE A 511 5.81 -11.72 37.29
C ILE A 511 4.38 -12.23 37.24
N ALA A 512 3.44 -11.33 36.96
CA ALA A 512 2.04 -11.66 36.74
C ALA A 512 1.75 -11.90 35.25
N LEU A 513 2.37 -11.11 34.35
CA LEU A 513 2.28 -11.24 32.90
C LEU A 513 3.64 -10.94 32.29
N ASN A 514 4.09 -11.80 31.38
CA ASN A 514 5.33 -11.59 30.61
C ASN A 514 5.09 -11.85 29.13
N THR A 515 4.78 -10.80 28.41
CA THR A 515 4.80 -10.73 26.95
C THR A 515 5.83 -9.68 26.48
N PHE A 516 6.90 -9.49 27.28
CA PHE A 516 7.95 -8.50 26.97
C PHE A 516 8.52 -8.73 25.55
N PRO A 517 8.72 -7.66 24.74
CA PRO A 517 8.67 -6.24 25.12
C PRO A 517 7.29 -5.59 25.12
N GLU A 518 6.20 -6.25 24.71
CA GLU A 518 4.86 -5.66 24.60
C GLU A 518 4.27 -5.26 25.95
N ARG A 519 4.30 -6.19 26.92
CA ARG A 519 3.81 -5.94 28.28
C ARG A 519 4.52 -6.82 29.31
N LEU A 520 4.90 -6.21 30.41
CA LEU A 520 5.44 -6.90 31.57
C LEU A 520 4.79 -6.34 32.83
N SER A 521 4.14 -7.19 33.63
CA SER A 521 3.56 -6.76 34.90
C SER A 521 3.90 -7.70 36.03
N GLY A 522 3.90 -7.19 37.24
CA GLY A 522 4.24 -7.94 38.44
C GLY A 522 4.55 -7.04 39.62
N THR A 523 5.44 -7.50 40.51
CA THR A 523 5.94 -6.72 41.64
C THR A 523 7.44 -6.46 41.52
N LEU A 524 7.83 -5.22 41.83
CA LEU A 524 9.23 -4.77 41.92
C LEU A 524 9.55 -4.35 43.33
N GLN A 525 10.73 -4.75 43.83
CA GLN A 525 11.34 -4.14 44.99
C GLN A 525 12.30 -3.06 44.49
N THR A 526 12.12 -1.83 44.95
CA THR A 526 12.89 -0.67 44.47
C THR A 526 13.71 -0.02 45.58
N SER A 527 14.85 0.60 45.21
CA SER A 527 15.62 1.43 46.10
C SER A 527 15.22 2.92 46.06
N PHE A 528 14.12 3.26 45.35
CA PHE A 528 13.60 4.62 45.38
C PHE A 528 13.06 4.95 46.79
N SER A 529 13.48 6.08 47.32
CA SER A 529 13.01 6.52 48.64
C SER A 529 11.49 6.70 48.66
N GLY A 530 10.82 5.97 49.55
CA GLY A 530 9.37 6.02 49.74
C GLY A 530 8.52 5.05 48.90
N LEU A 531 9.13 4.25 47.99
CA LEU A 531 8.36 3.33 47.14
C LEU A 531 8.46 1.85 47.55
N GLY A 532 9.58 1.38 48.11
CA GLY A 532 9.75 -0.01 48.59
C GLY A 532 9.33 -1.08 47.59
N VAL A 533 8.28 -1.87 47.91
CA VAL A 533 7.68 -2.87 47.02
C VAL A 533 6.50 -2.26 46.31
N VAL A 534 6.49 -2.29 44.98
CA VAL A 534 5.45 -1.72 44.12
C VAL A 534 4.94 -2.71 43.09
N ASN A 535 3.65 -2.66 42.79
CA ASN A 535 3.13 -3.32 41.60
C ASN A 535 3.44 -2.44 40.38
N PHE A 536 3.87 -3.06 39.31
CA PHE A 536 4.19 -2.37 38.07
C PHE A 536 3.49 -3.01 36.88
N ASP A 537 3.23 -2.20 35.88
CA ASP A 537 2.76 -2.59 34.57
C ASP A 537 3.52 -1.77 33.53
N LEU A 538 4.44 -2.42 32.84
CA LEU A 538 5.26 -1.85 31.79
C LEU A 538 4.71 -2.29 30.45
N SER A 539 4.24 -1.34 29.65
CA SER A 539 3.78 -1.60 28.28
C SER A 539 4.59 -0.76 27.29
N GLN A 540 4.97 -1.37 26.18
CA GLN A 540 5.63 -0.66 25.09
C GLN A 540 4.56 0.08 24.27
N SER A 541 4.67 1.41 24.18
CA SER A 541 3.87 2.20 23.25
C SER A 541 4.58 2.29 21.92
N THR A 542 3.87 1.98 20.82
CA THR A 542 4.38 2.09 19.44
C THR A 542 4.33 3.53 18.90
N SER A 543 3.99 4.52 19.74
CA SER A 543 3.94 5.92 19.34
C SER A 543 5.35 6.46 19.04
N SER A 544 5.54 6.96 17.81
CA SER A 544 6.76 7.65 17.39
C SER A 544 6.98 8.95 18.19
N ALA A 545 8.24 9.36 18.34
CA ALA A 545 8.64 10.57 19.11
C ALA A 545 7.93 11.88 18.70
N SER A 546 7.36 11.94 17.49
CA SER A 546 6.59 13.09 16.98
C SER A 546 5.23 13.30 17.68
N THR A 547 4.72 12.30 18.41
CA THR A 547 3.46 12.37 19.16
C THR A 547 3.65 12.62 20.66
N ALA A 548 4.90 12.72 21.13
CA ALA A 548 5.24 12.90 22.54
C ALA A 548 4.65 14.15 23.22
N ALA A 549 4.12 15.10 22.43
CA ALA A 549 3.47 16.31 22.94
C ALA A 549 1.94 16.17 23.13
N LEU A 550 1.33 15.04 22.71
CA LEU A 550 -0.12 14.83 22.80
C LEU A 550 -0.47 13.95 24.01
N GLU A 551 -1.58 14.31 24.67
CA GLU A 551 -2.08 13.59 25.83
C GLU A 551 -2.55 12.18 25.45
N LEU A 552 -2.22 11.17 26.26
CA LEU A 552 -2.65 9.79 26.05
C LEU A 552 -3.98 9.51 26.77
N ALA A 553 -4.81 8.69 26.17
CA ALA A 553 -6.02 8.16 26.80
C ALA A 553 -5.66 7.15 27.88
N ASP A 554 -6.27 7.22 29.03
CA ASP A 554 -6.23 6.16 30.03
C ASP A 554 -7.20 5.04 29.59
N PRO A 555 -6.71 3.84 29.26
CA PRO A 555 -7.57 2.74 28.81
C PRO A 555 -8.54 2.24 29.89
N ASN A 556 -8.26 2.53 31.16
CA ASN A 556 -9.14 2.18 32.29
C ASN A 556 -10.20 3.26 32.57
N ASN A 557 -10.12 4.42 31.92
CA ASN A 557 -11.08 5.49 32.10
C ASN A 557 -12.15 5.45 30.98
N PRO A 558 -13.39 5.00 31.27
CA PRO A 558 -14.43 4.89 30.26
C PRO A 558 -14.89 6.23 29.67
N SER A 559 -14.45 7.36 30.25
CA SER A 559 -14.69 8.70 29.72
C SER A 559 -13.69 9.12 28.65
N HIS A 560 -12.56 8.46 28.54
CA HIS A 560 -11.54 8.75 27.55
C HIS A 560 -11.84 8.04 26.23
N VAL A 561 -11.75 8.76 25.13
CA VAL A 561 -11.79 8.20 23.77
C VAL A 561 -10.41 8.37 23.17
N GLY A 562 -9.69 7.26 23.07
CA GLY A 562 -8.37 7.21 22.47
C GLY A 562 -8.40 6.94 20.97
N SER A 563 -7.34 7.35 20.28
CA SER A 563 -7.12 6.95 18.90
C SER A 563 -6.82 5.45 18.84
N PRO A 564 -7.52 4.68 18.01
CA PRO A 564 -7.28 3.24 17.89
C PRO A 564 -6.02 2.90 17.05
N LEU A 565 -5.40 3.90 16.42
CA LEU A 565 -4.25 3.73 15.54
C LEU A 565 -3.52 5.05 15.33
N THR A 566 -2.29 4.97 14.80
CA THR A 566 -1.53 6.14 14.38
C THR A 566 -2.01 6.59 13.00
N GLY A 567 -2.37 7.88 12.86
CA GLY A 567 -2.84 8.43 11.59
C GLY A 567 -2.98 9.95 11.62
N LYS A 568 -3.11 10.56 10.44
CA LYS A 568 -3.37 11.99 10.30
C LYS A 568 -4.86 12.25 10.44
N VAL A 569 -5.26 13.15 11.33
CA VAL A 569 -6.65 13.56 11.48
C VAL A 569 -7.09 14.31 10.22
N VAL A 570 -8.06 13.77 9.49
CA VAL A 570 -8.63 14.39 8.28
C VAL A 570 -10.01 15.00 8.54
N GLU A 571 -10.75 14.47 9.51
CA GLU A 571 -12.04 15.00 9.92
C GLU A 571 -12.22 14.87 11.44
N LEU A 572 -12.85 15.86 12.05
CA LEU A 572 -13.30 15.83 13.45
C LEU A 572 -14.77 16.16 13.50
N HIS A 573 -15.50 15.50 14.40
CA HIS A 573 -16.90 15.83 14.68
C HIS A 573 -17.04 17.29 15.08
N SER A 574 -18.12 17.96 14.66
CA SER A 574 -18.36 19.39 14.96
C SER A 574 -18.31 19.72 16.46
N ALA A 575 -18.74 18.78 17.32
CA ALA A 575 -18.63 18.90 18.76
C ALA A 575 -17.18 18.92 19.30
N LEU A 576 -16.19 18.52 18.49
CA LEU A 576 -14.76 18.53 18.82
C LEU A 576 -14.03 19.72 18.18
N SER A 577 -14.66 20.48 17.30
CA SER A 577 -14.03 21.57 16.56
C SER A 577 -14.00 22.90 17.35
N GLY A 578 -14.66 22.99 18.51
CA GLY A 578 -14.67 24.15 19.41
C GLY A 578 -13.67 24.00 20.55
N SER A 579 -13.08 25.11 21.01
CA SER A 579 -12.08 25.12 22.10
C SER A 579 -12.59 24.64 23.45
N ASP A 580 -13.91 24.62 23.67
CA ASP A 580 -14.50 24.39 25.00
C ASP A 580 -15.38 23.11 25.09
N GLY A 581 -15.46 22.31 24.02
CA GLY A 581 -16.34 21.15 24.01
C GLY A 581 -17.82 21.55 24.10
N GLY A 582 -18.73 20.62 24.28
CA GLY A 582 -20.13 20.95 24.63
C GLY A 582 -21.20 20.37 23.71
N GLY A 583 -20.82 19.61 22.67
CA GLY A 583 -21.75 18.88 21.81
C GLY A 583 -22.07 17.49 22.36
N ARG A 584 -23.33 17.02 22.13
CA ARG A 584 -23.69 15.62 22.37
C ARG A 584 -23.29 14.76 21.17
N ILE A 585 -22.72 13.62 21.46
CA ILE A 585 -22.37 12.59 20.45
C ILE A 585 -23.07 11.28 20.85
N ARG A 586 -23.68 10.59 19.89
CA ARG A 586 -24.35 9.32 20.12
C ARG A 586 -23.38 8.17 19.88
N LYS A 587 -23.64 7.05 20.54
CA LYS A 587 -22.91 5.80 20.28
C LYS A 587 -22.93 5.47 18.78
N GLY A 588 -21.74 5.18 18.22
CA GLY A 588 -21.57 4.87 16.79
C GLY A 588 -21.39 6.09 15.87
N GLU A 589 -21.67 7.33 16.33
CA GLU A 589 -21.36 8.53 15.54
C GLU A 589 -19.84 8.72 15.38
N THR A 590 -19.43 9.23 14.22
CA THR A 590 -18.03 9.47 13.90
C THR A 590 -17.47 10.60 14.75
N ILE A 591 -16.45 10.31 15.57
CA ILE A 591 -15.69 11.29 16.37
C ILE A 591 -14.60 11.93 15.52
N ALA A 592 -13.83 11.11 14.84
CA ALA A 592 -12.73 11.52 13.98
C ALA A 592 -12.57 10.56 12.82
N VAL A 593 -12.04 11.07 11.72
CA VAL A 593 -11.53 10.24 10.62
C VAL A 593 -10.02 10.41 10.56
N LEU A 594 -9.31 9.30 10.64
CA LEU A 594 -7.86 9.25 10.58
C LEU A 594 -7.41 8.70 9.23
N SER A 595 -6.59 9.45 8.53
CA SER A 595 -5.95 8.98 7.30
C SER A 595 -4.63 8.30 7.64
N VAL A 596 -4.53 7.05 7.22
CA VAL A 596 -3.30 6.27 7.32
C VAL A 596 -2.94 5.84 5.91
N MET A 597 -1.91 6.44 5.34
CA MET A 597 -1.45 6.19 3.96
C MET A 597 -2.58 6.40 2.92
N LYS A 598 -3.10 5.33 2.34
CA LYS A 598 -4.18 5.34 1.34
C LYS A 598 -5.53 4.90 1.89
N MET A 599 -5.66 4.76 3.22
CA MET A 599 -6.90 4.31 3.87
C MET A 599 -7.37 5.32 4.91
N GLU A 600 -8.67 5.42 5.08
CA GLU A 600 -9.30 6.18 6.15
C GLU A 600 -9.88 5.22 7.19
N SER A 601 -9.62 5.52 8.44
CA SER A 601 -10.17 4.80 9.58
C SER A 601 -11.09 5.71 10.35
N VAL A 602 -12.33 5.28 10.53
CA VAL A 602 -13.34 6.02 11.29
C VAL A 602 -13.23 5.65 12.76
N VAL A 603 -13.04 6.65 13.60
CA VAL A 603 -13.13 6.51 15.05
C VAL A 603 -14.55 6.85 15.47
N SER A 604 -15.30 5.86 15.93
CA SER A 604 -16.69 6.04 16.37
C SER A 604 -16.80 6.18 17.87
N ALA A 605 -17.82 6.88 18.32
CA ALA A 605 -18.14 7.02 19.73
C ALA A 605 -18.48 5.66 20.37
N PRO A 606 -17.79 5.26 21.45
CA PRO A 606 -18.05 3.97 22.11
C PRO A 606 -19.35 3.97 22.91
N ARG A 607 -19.85 5.16 23.26
CA ARG A 607 -21.08 5.37 24.03
C ARG A 607 -21.69 6.73 23.72
N ASP A 608 -22.94 6.93 24.15
CA ASP A 608 -23.57 8.26 24.19
C ASP A 608 -22.85 9.12 25.24
N GLY A 609 -22.69 10.41 24.97
CA GLY A 609 -22.07 11.33 25.93
C GLY A 609 -22.01 12.78 25.44
N TRP A 610 -21.65 13.66 26.34
CA TRP A 610 -21.32 15.05 26.03
C TRP A 610 -19.80 15.19 26.01
N VAL A 611 -19.26 15.96 25.05
CA VAL A 611 -17.83 16.25 25.01
C VAL A 611 -17.51 17.24 26.13
N ALA A 612 -16.81 16.76 27.14
CA ALA A 612 -16.39 17.58 28.28
C ALA A 612 -15.11 18.36 27.96
N ARG A 613 -14.19 17.73 27.18
CA ARG A 613 -12.92 18.32 26.84
C ARG A 613 -12.35 17.70 25.57
N VAL A 614 -11.70 18.54 24.75
CA VAL A 614 -10.84 18.13 23.64
C VAL A 614 -9.38 18.47 24.01
N PRO A 615 -8.43 17.52 23.92
CA PRO A 615 -7.03 17.81 24.26
C PRO A 615 -6.42 18.87 23.35
N LYS A 616 -5.57 19.72 23.91
CA LYS A 616 -4.84 20.72 23.13
C LYS A 616 -3.93 20.01 22.12
N GLY A 617 -4.04 20.40 20.85
CA GLY A 617 -3.22 19.84 19.77
C GLY A 617 -3.96 18.84 18.88
N VAL A 618 -5.12 18.30 19.28
CA VAL A 618 -5.96 17.47 18.41
C VAL A 618 -6.75 18.36 17.46
N LYS A 619 -6.35 18.41 16.19
CA LYS A 619 -7.02 19.19 15.12
C LYS A 619 -6.78 18.53 13.77
N VAL A 620 -7.62 18.86 12.80
CA VAL A 620 -7.45 18.42 11.41
C VAL A 620 -6.06 18.77 10.90
N GLY A 621 -5.39 17.80 10.27
CA GLY A 621 -4.04 17.93 9.73
C GLY A 621 -2.94 17.42 10.67
N VAL A 622 -3.21 17.19 11.96
CA VAL A 622 -2.23 16.67 12.94
C VAL A 622 -2.16 15.15 12.86
N VAL A 623 -0.96 14.61 13.04
CA VAL A 623 -0.76 13.15 13.22
C VAL A 623 -0.93 12.82 14.70
N VAL A 624 -1.84 11.89 14.98
CA VAL A 624 -2.07 11.33 16.31
C VAL A 624 -1.55 9.90 16.36
N GLY A 625 -0.96 9.50 17.48
CA GLY A 625 -0.52 8.12 17.70
C GLY A 625 -1.65 7.24 18.23
N GLU A 626 -1.48 5.92 18.15
CA GLU A 626 -2.35 4.98 18.84
C GLU A 626 -2.35 5.31 20.35
N GLY A 627 -3.53 5.29 20.96
CA GLY A 627 -3.72 5.68 22.35
C GLY A 627 -3.77 7.21 22.61
N THR A 628 -3.54 8.08 21.62
CA THR A 628 -3.70 9.52 21.80
C THR A 628 -5.13 9.85 22.20
N LEU A 629 -5.32 10.64 23.27
CA LEU A 629 -6.64 11.08 23.71
C LEU A 629 -7.26 12.03 22.68
N LEU A 630 -8.41 11.65 22.13
CA LEU A 630 -9.15 12.45 21.14
C LEU A 630 -10.25 13.29 21.80
N ALA A 631 -10.93 12.73 22.80
CA ALA A 631 -12.01 13.41 23.52
C ALA A 631 -12.18 12.82 24.91
N VAL A 632 -12.66 13.65 25.83
CA VAL A 632 -13.17 13.22 27.14
C VAL A 632 -14.69 13.41 27.16
N PHE A 633 -15.43 12.33 27.47
CA PHE A 633 -16.88 12.34 27.56
C PHE A 633 -17.33 12.47 29.02
N GLU A 634 -18.39 13.26 29.25
CA GLU A 634 -19.11 13.30 30.53
C GLU A 634 -20.53 12.80 30.37
N ASP A 635 -21.06 12.27 31.48
CA ASP A 635 -22.46 11.86 31.57
C ASP A 635 -23.25 12.97 32.28
N ARG A 636 -24.00 13.75 31.49
CA ARG A 636 -24.87 14.81 32.02
C ARG A 636 -26.29 14.32 32.37
N SER A 637 -26.50 12.99 32.45
CA SER A 637 -27.83 12.44 32.81
C SER A 637 -28.23 12.65 34.30
N ARG A 638 -27.39 13.35 35.07
CA ARG A 638 -27.62 13.62 36.53
C ARG A 638 -27.68 15.10 36.90
N LEU A 639 -27.89 15.99 35.94
CA LEU A 639 -28.20 17.41 36.22
C LEU A 639 -29.62 17.74 35.83
#